data_1902abdcd170af49184293c0cdcc1fbf
#
_entry.id   1902abdcd170af49184293c0cdcc1fbf
#
_cell.length_a   1.000
_cell.length_b   1.000
_cell.length_c   1.000
_cell.angle_alpha   90.00
_cell.angle_beta   90.00
_cell.angle_gamma   90.00
#
_symmetry.space_group_name_H-M   'P 1'
#
loop_
_entity.id
_entity.type
_entity.pdbx_description
1 polymer ?
#
loop_
_entity_poly.entity_id
_entity_poly.type
_entity_poly.pdbx_seq_one_letter_code
_entity_poly.pdbx_strand_id
1 'polypeptide(L)'
;MKNFFIITIIFLSVLFSYSIAEQQMIVRVYVHNYQELSHNIPFKGTDIEIAGGKPGSWYDLIVTPADYSLISGSGLKSEIVVEDLAKQKEQALVDGQYHSYDEINTILRNMVSNYPNICKLESLGLTYENRQIYGVKISDNPEIDDPSEPDILFIGCHHAREWATIEVARNIADSLTRVYASVPAIQNLVDNHEIWIFPIINVDGFVYDYPAQRSWRKDRQPFGGSTGTDPNRNYNGCCNGDAMGDWGALSEGSSTTHNPSNDVFMGPFGASGYEIRNISNFFKSHSFNSVISFHSYSELVLWPWGYTTNTPPDNTILVRVGQRMASLMQALGGGNYTPQQSIELYPTAGGSDDWMYSYSHWVLGNPCISYTIELGTQFYQPTSQLDNIQFQAFKAAFCIANFSDSVRILMKSVVPPPKIAPMDSSNTGNYTVSWSPARPEGNQPEMWELQELSDYSAIEENLEGITNRWTLGGFALSTTQSHSSSHSFFSGSANNISNYARTTYPYLAQPGDSLTFWCWYNLENNYDVAVAEVSTDLKEWIQLDNRYTGNSSGWLRKAYSLENWAGKSIYLRFRCMTDDGVLRDGFYVDDIYPVPYFNQSRIVASSITDTFYNIAGQQVGQYYCRVKGYNTAWNWGDYSTLEDIFVTGTGISEGCCPIEQESKLLTFAGLRPNPFTNQTAVTFIAPSKGKVSIQIYDALGKNVRNFAINGNVNSVTWDGRDALGKFVSSGVYWFKLSSDGASKIKRGILLRK
;
A
#
# COMPACT_ATOMS: atom_id res chain seq x y z
N MET A 1 15.13 -49.75 66.34
CA MET A 1 14.53 -48.46 66.00
C MET A 1 14.47 -48.35 64.48
N LYS A 2 13.30 -48.61 63.94
CA LYS A 2 13.07 -48.57 62.44
C LYS A 2 12.41 -47.23 62.10
N ASN A 3 13.10 -46.42 61.32
CA ASN A 3 12.56 -45.20 60.78
C ASN A 3 11.70 -45.51 59.52
N PHE A 4 10.42 -45.28 59.59
CA PHE A 4 9.55 -45.31 58.45
C PHE A 4 9.61 -43.93 57.77
N PHE A 5 10.05 -43.88 56.51
CA PHE A 5 9.87 -42.70 55.61
C PHE A 5 8.53 -42.85 54.91
N ILE A 6 7.61 -41.90 55.14
CA ILE A 6 6.36 -41.76 54.40
C ILE A 6 6.68 -40.85 53.27
N ILE A 7 6.67 -41.37 52.02
CA ILE A 7 6.72 -40.57 50.78
C ILE A 7 5.28 -40.17 50.43
N THR A 8 4.97 -38.89 50.62
CA THR A 8 3.71 -38.31 50.15
C THR A 8 3.87 -37.96 48.68
N ILE A 9 3.23 -38.71 47.78
CA ILE A 9 3.13 -38.40 46.34
C ILE A 9 2.03 -37.38 46.19
N ILE A 10 2.41 -36.13 45.91
CA ILE A 10 1.46 -35.09 45.50
C ILE A 10 1.20 -35.28 44.00
N PHE A 11 0.01 -35.79 43.65
CA PHE A 11 -0.51 -35.76 42.30
C PHE A 11 -0.89 -34.32 41.99
N LEU A 12 -0.04 -33.62 41.22
CA LEU A 12 -0.42 -32.35 40.59
C LEU A 12 -1.29 -32.69 39.38
N SER A 13 -2.61 -32.67 39.56
CA SER A 13 -3.57 -32.71 38.46
C SER A 13 -3.51 -31.37 37.74
N VAL A 14 -2.75 -31.30 36.66
CA VAL A 14 -2.85 -30.22 35.67
C VAL A 14 -4.18 -30.41 34.95
N LEU A 15 -5.21 -29.73 35.42
CA LEU A 15 -6.45 -29.53 34.69
C LEU A 15 -6.10 -28.69 33.45
N PHE A 16 -5.84 -29.36 32.33
CA PHE A 16 -6.03 -28.72 31.02
C PHE A 16 -7.53 -28.43 30.92
N SER A 17 -7.89 -27.20 31.18
CA SER A 17 -9.20 -26.67 30.73
C SER A 17 -9.14 -26.63 29.18
N TYR A 18 -9.60 -27.73 28.57
CA TYR A 18 -10.08 -27.65 27.21
C TYR A 18 -11.25 -26.69 27.27
N SER A 19 -11.08 -25.44 26.79
CA SER A 19 -12.19 -24.61 26.38
C SER A 19 -12.90 -25.42 25.28
N ILE A 20 -14.04 -26.01 25.61
CA ILE A 20 -14.95 -26.53 24.60
C ILE A 20 -15.30 -25.30 23.77
N ALA A 21 -14.90 -25.28 22.51
CA ALA A 21 -15.31 -24.21 21.60
C ALA A 21 -16.84 -24.11 21.67
N GLU A 22 -17.32 -22.91 21.92
CA GLU A 22 -18.76 -22.69 22.03
C GLU A 22 -19.41 -23.07 20.70
N GLN A 23 -20.52 -23.82 20.76
CA GLN A 23 -21.23 -24.28 19.57
C GLN A 23 -21.62 -23.06 18.72
N GLN A 24 -21.25 -23.05 17.45
CA GLN A 24 -21.67 -22.04 16.49
C GLN A 24 -22.77 -22.58 15.58
N MET A 25 -23.75 -21.74 15.32
CA MET A 25 -24.86 -22.02 14.40
C MET A 25 -24.99 -20.92 13.36
N ILE A 26 -25.68 -21.20 12.25
CA ILE A 26 -26.06 -20.16 11.28
C ILE A 26 -27.56 -19.93 11.40
N VAL A 27 -27.91 -18.67 11.62
CA VAL A 27 -29.28 -18.19 11.68
C VAL A 27 -29.54 -17.26 10.52
N ARG A 28 -30.48 -17.59 9.67
CA ARG A 28 -30.97 -16.75 8.59
C ARG A 28 -31.98 -15.76 9.12
N VAL A 29 -31.77 -14.48 8.85
CA VAL A 29 -32.63 -13.37 9.19
C VAL A 29 -33.15 -12.73 7.91
N TYR A 30 -34.48 -12.59 7.81
CA TYR A 30 -35.17 -12.05 6.63
C TYR A 30 -35.36 -10.54 6.78
N VAL A 31 -34.57 -9.79 6.02
CA VAL A 31 -34.57 -8.33 5.97
C VAL A 31 -34.22 -7.85 4.55
N HIS A 32 -34.58 -6.59 4.23
CA HIS A 32 -34.36 -6.05 2.90
C HIS A 32 -32.94 -5.60 2.65
N ASN A 33 -32.25 -5.11 3.67
CA ASN A 33 -30.89 -4.58 3.50
C ASN A 33 -30.11 -4.63 4.82
N TYR A 34 -28.81 -4.31 4.72
CA TYR A 34 -27.92 -4.25 5.87
C TYR A 34 -28.36 -3.22 6.92
N GLN A 35 -28.90 -2.07 6.53
CA GLN A 35 -29.33 -1.02 7.46
C GLN A 35 -30.48 -1.51 8.35
N GLU A 36 -31.45 -2.23 7.78
CA GLU A 36 -32.51 -2.87 8.57
C GLU A 36 -31.96 -3.92 9.53
N LEU A 37 -31.00 -4.73 9.07
CA LEU A 37 -30.33 -5.73 9.90
C LEU A 37 -29.58 -5.08 11.07
N SER A 38 -28.70 -4.14 10.80
CA SER A 38 -27.85 -3.48 11.80
C SER A 38 -28.63 -2.60 12.80
N HIS A 39 -29.81 -2.10 12.40
CA HIS A 39 -30.67 -1.38 13.30
C HIS A 39 -31.33 -2.29 14.35
N ASN A 40 -31.62 -3.54 14.00
CA ASN A 40 -32.36 -4.47 14.85
C ASN A 40 -31.48 -5.51 15.56
N ILE A 41 -30.27 -5.76 15.08
CA ILE A 41 -29.34 -6.72 15.66
C ILE A 41 -28.12 -5.96 16.22
N PRO A 42 -27.77 -6.11 17.50
CA PRO A 42 -26.65 -5.42 18.12
C PRO A 42 -25.32 -6.13 17.77
N PHE A 43 -24.65 -5.71 16.71
CA PHE A 43 -23.33 -6.26 16.36
C PHE A 43 -22.23 -5.75 17.31
N LYS A 44 -22.30 -4.51 17.74
CA LYS A 44 -21.31 -3.91 18.64
C LYS A 44 -21.37 -4.56 20.04
N GLY A 45 -20.25 -5.14 20.45
CA GLY A 45 -20.13 -5.79 21.77
C GLY A 45 -20.68 -7.22 21.83
N THR A 46 -20.98 -7.82 20.67
CA THR A 46 -21.35 -9.25 20.54
C THR A 46 -20.36 -9.97 19.63
N ASP A 47 -20.41 -11.30 19.59
CA ASP A 47 -19.66 -12.14 18.67
C ASP A 47 -20.49 -12.54 17.43
N ILE A 48 -21.59 -11.82 17.16
CA ILE A 48 -22.44 -12.04 15.97
C ILE A 48 -21.69 -11.59 14.73
N GLU A 49 -21.57 -12.47 13.75
CA GLU A 49 -20.87 -12.21 12.48
C GLU A 49 -21.82 -12.48 11.30
N ILE A 50 -21.71 -11.69 10.22
CA ILE A 50 -22.42 -11.99 8.98
C ILE A 50 -21.63 -13.07 8.23
N ALA A 51 -22.26 -14.22 8.04
CA ALA A 51 -21.73 -15.35 7.29
C ALA A 51 -21.90 -15.18 5.77
N GLY A 52 -23.01 -14.56 5.36
CA GLY A 52 -23.38 -14.33 3.98
C GLY A 52 -24.72 -13.62 3.91
N GLY A 53 -25.18 -13.30 2.69
CA GLY A 53 -26.45 -12.63 2.52
C GLY A 53 -26.89 -12.52 1.07
N LYS A 54 -28.18 -12.30 0.90
CA LYS A 54 -28.79 -11.94 -0.38
C LYS A 54 -29.59 -10.67 -0.16
N PRO A 55 -29.02 -9.50 -0.39
CA PRO A 55 -29.70 -8.22 -0.24
C PRO A 55 -31.06 -8.21 -0.93
N GLY A 56 -32.04 -7.63 -0.29
CA GLY A 56 -33.44 -7.71 -0.71
C GLY A 56 -34.20 -8.94 -0.18
N SER A 57 -33.53 -9.87 0.52
CA SER A 57 -34.17 -11.13 0.93
C SER A 57 -33.74 -11.59 2.33
N TRP A 58 -32.46 -11.81 2.60
CA TRP A 58 -31.99 -12.38 3.86
C TRP A 58 -30.49 -12.15 4.09
N TYR A 59 -30.10 -12.30 5.39
CA TYR A 59 -28.70 -12.43 5.83
C TYR A 59 -28.57 -13.64 6.75
N ASP A 60 -27.46 -14.36 6.63
CA ASP A 60 -27.06 -15.44 7.50
C ASP A 60 -26.05 -14.94 8.52
N LEU A 61 -26.32 -15.22 9.80
CA LEU A 61 -25.50 -14.79 10.93
C LEU A 61 -24.89 -16.01 11.61
N ILE A 62 -23.57 -15.97 11.86
CA ILE A 62 -22.90 -16.89 12.78
C ILE A 62 -23.19 -16.40 14.19
N VAL A 63 -23.72 -17.28 15.03
CA VAL A 63 -24.09 -16.96 16.40
C VAL A 63 -23.83 -18.13 17.33
N THR A 64 -23.62 -17.82 18.60
CA THR A 64 -23.69 -18.82 19.68
C THR A 64 -25.17 -19.04 20.09
N PRO A 65 -25.48 -20.11 20.81
CA PRO A 65 -26.81 -20.29 21.42
C PRO A 65 -27.24 -19.13 22.36
N ALA A 66 -26.26 -18.46 22.98
CA ALA A 66 -26.49 -17.29 23.81
C ALA A 66 -26.94 -16.09 22.97
N ASP A 67 -26.22 -15.81 21.86
CA ASP A 67 -26.55 -14.70 20.95
C ASP A 67 -27.85 -14.92 20.17
N TYR A 68 -28.23 -16.17 19.92
CA TYR A 68 -29.51 -16.49 19.26
C TYR A 68 -30.71 -15.89 19.97
N SER A 69 -30.65 -15.75 21.28
CA SER A 69 -31.72 -15.10 22.07
C SER A 69 -31.91 -13.63 21.70
N LEU A 70 -30.84 -12.93 21.30
CA LEU A 70 -30.89 -11.53 20.83
C LEU A 70 -31.64 -11.45 19.50
N ILE A 71 -31.33 -12.38 18.57
CA ILE A 71 -31.99 -12.43 17.27
C ILE A 71 -33.47 -12.78 17.41
N SER A 72 -33.80 -13.81 18.17
CA SER A 72 -35.18 -14.22 18.39
C SER A 72 -36.01 -13.14 19.11
N GLY A 73 -35.36 -12.30 19.93
CA GLY A 73 -35.97 -11.16 20.62
C GLY A 73 -36.13 -9.91 19.75
N SER A 74 -35.48 -9.82 18.61
CA SER A 74 -35.49 -8.64 17.74
C SER A 74 -36.80 -8.39 17.00
N GLY A 75 -37.68 -9.39 16.95
CA GLY A 75 -38.94 -9.34 16.20
C GLY A 75 -38.78 -9.57 14.69
N LEU A 76 -37.58 -9.75 14.19
CA LEU A 76 -37.33 -10.11 12.80
C LEU A 76 -37.66 -11.59 12.54
N LYS A 77 -38.16 -11.90 11.36
CA LYS A 77 -38.34 -13.29 10.94
C LYS A 77 -36.98 -13.95 10.81
N SER A 78 -36.74 -15.06 11.50
CA SER A 78 -35.49 -15.80 11.46
C SER A 78 -35.70 -17.31 11.48
N GLU A 79 -34.73 -18.07 10.99
CA GLU A 79 -34.70 -19.52 11.07
C GLU A 79 -33.25 -20.02 11.22
N ILE A 80 -33.05 -21.14 11.91
CA ILE A 80 -31.75 -21.80 12.01
C ILE A 80 -31.56 -22.62 10.74
N VAL A 81 -30.52 -22.28 9.93
CA VAL A 81 -30.16 -22.98 8.70
C VAL A 81 -29.05 -24.00 8.92
N VAL A 82 -28.20 -23.76 9.92
CA VAL A 82 -27.17 -24.70 10.38
C VAL A 82 -27.17 -24.75 11.90
N GLU A 83 -27.52 -25.90 12.48
CA GLU A 83 -27.57 -26.07 13.93
C GLU A 83 -26.18 -26.18 14.56
N ASP A 84 -25.19 -26.65 13.80
CA ASP A 84 -23.83 -26.90 14.28
C ASP A 84 -22.85 -26.87 13.12
N LEU A 85 -22.06 -25.77 13.05
CA LEU A 85 -21.04 -25.59 12.00
C LEU A 85 -19.94 -26.66 12.07
N ALA A 86 -19.60 -27.15 13.24
CA ALA A 86 -18.58 -28.19 13.38
C ALA A 86 -19.04 -29.51 12.76
N LYS A 87 -20.30 -29.88 12.92
CA LYS A 87 -20.88 -31.08 12.25
C LYS A 87 -20.97 -30.93 10.74
N GLN A 88 -21.32 -29.75 10.25
CA GLN A 88 -21.35 -29.49 8.80
C GLN A 88 -19.96 -29.67 8.19
N LYS A 89 -18.93 -29.16 8.87
CA LYS A 89 -17.53 -29.32 8.49
C LYS A 89 -17.06 -30.78 8.52
N GLU A 90 -17.44 -31.51 9.56
CA GLU A 90 -17.11 -32.94 9.70
C GLU A 90 -17.66 -33.74 8.50
N GLN A 91 -18.89 -33.45 8.07
CA GLN A 91 -19.48 -34.10 6.91
C GLN A 91 -18.71 -33.80 5.62
N ALA A 92 -18.28 -32.55 5.41
CA ALA A 92 -17.47 -32.17 4.24
C ALA A 92 -16.11 -32.89 4.20
N LEU A 93 -15.50 -33.14 5.35
CA LEU A 93 -14.26 -33.91 5.46
C LEU A 93 -14.42 -35.40 5.10
N VAL A 94 -15.53 -36.00 5.49
CA VAL A 94 -15.79 -37.43 5.22
C VAL A 94 -15.90 -37.70 3.72
N ASP A 95 -16.43 -36.76 2.97
CA ASP A 95 -16.64 -36.90 1.53
C ASP A 95 -15.33 -36.85 0.70
N GLY A 96 -14.21 -36.32 1.26
CA GLY A 96 -12.85 -36.56 0.77
C GLY A 96 -12.44 -35.82 -0.53
N GLN A 97 -13.12 -34.76 -0.93
CA GLN A 97 -12.76 -33.95 -2.11
C GLN A 97 -12.03 -32.64 -1.80
N TYR A 98 -11.93 -32.28 -0.53
CA TYR A 98 -11.13 -31.13 -0.09
C TYR A 98 -9.68 -31.57 0.18
N HIS A 99 -8.74 -30.73 -0.24
CA HIS A 99 -7.31 -31.01 -0.11
C HIS A 99 -6.67 -30.21 1.03
N SER A 100 -5.75 -30.83 1.73
CA SER A 100 -4.87 -30.15 2.70
C SER A 100 -3.87 -29.22 1.99
N TYR A 101 -3.21 -28.35 2.76
CA TYR A 101 -2.12 -27.49 2.26
C TYR A 101 -1.01 -28.29 1.56
N ASP A 102 -0.58 -29.42 2.13
CA ASP A 102 0.49 -30.25 1.56
C ASP A 102 0.05 -30.95 0.25
N GLU A 103 -1.22 -31.36 0.16
CA GLU A 103 -1.79 -31.93 -1.07
C GLU A 103 -1.89 -30.88 -2.16
N ILE A 104 -2.38 -29.66 -1.87
CA ILE A 104 -2.40 -28.54 -2.82
C ILE A 104 -1.00 -28.25 -3.34
N ASN A 105 0.00 -28.15 -2.45
CA ASN A 105 1.39 -27.92 -2.86
C ASN A 105 1.94 -29.06 -3.74
N THR A 106 1.56 -30.29 -3.46
CA THR A 106 1.93 -31.45 -4.27
C THR A 106 1.28 -31.37 -5.65
N ILE A 107 0.01 -31.01 -5.72
CA ILE A 107 -0.73 -30.81 -6.98
C ILE A 107 -0.08 -29.73 -7.83
N LEU A 108 0.24 -28.56 -7.26
CA LEU A 108 0.89 -27.46 -7.99
C LEU A 108 2.26 -27.87 -8.53
N ARG A 109 3.08 -28.56 -7.74
CA ARG A 109 4.40 -29.07 -8.19
C ARG A 109 4.27 -30.12 -9.30
N ASN A 110 3.30 -31.01 -9.20
CA ASN A 110 3.01 -31.98 -10.24
C ASN A 110 2.54 -31.29 -11.52
N MET A 111 1.73 -30.24 -11.41
CA MET A 111 1.28 -29.43 -12.55
C MET A 111 2.48 -28.82 -13.30
N VAL A 112 3.38 -28.15 -12.56
CA VAL A 112 4.62 -27.61 -13.13
C VAL A 112 5.49 -28.69 -13.78
N SER A 113 5.64 -29.85 -13.13
CA SER A 113 6.40 -30.98 -13.69
C SER A 113 5.79 -31.55 -14.97
N ASN A 114 4.45 -31.58 -15.06
CA ASN A 114 3.75 -32.11 -16.22
C ASN A 114 3.64 -31.11 -17.38
N TYR A 115 3.65 -29.82 -17.09
CA TYR A 115 3.45 -28.73 -18.07
C TYR A 115 4.54 -27.65 -17.97
N PRO A 116 5.84 -27.99 -17.98
CA PRO A 116 6.93 -27.05 -17.68
C PRO A 116 7.07 -25.92 -18.70
N ASN A 117 6.51 -26.06 -19.89
CA ASN A 117 6.59 -25.05 -20.94
C ASN A 117 5.56 -23.92 -20.78
N ILE A 118 4.51 -24.16 -19.98
CA ILE A 118 3.41 -23.20 -19.80
C ILE A 118 3.06 -22.96 -18.33
N CYS A 119 3.75 -23.58 -17.39
CA CYS A 119 3.43 -23.47 -15.97
C CYS A 119 4.70 -23.41 -15.13
N LYS A 120 4.80 -22.43 -14.26
CA LYS A 120 5.88 -22.20 -13.32
C LYS A 120 5.35 -22.10 -11.89
N LEU A 121 6.09 -22.66 -10.93
CA LEU A 121 5.77 -22.50 -9.52
C LEU A 121 6.20 -21.11 -9.03
N GLU A 122 5.30 -20.43 -8.37
CA GLU A 122 5.55 -19.12 -7.76
C GLU A 122 5.39 -19.15 -6.25
N SER A 123 6.04 -18.19 -5.56
CA SER A 123 5.97 -18.05 -4.12
C SER A 123 5.87 -16.58 -3.72
N LEU A 124 4.86 -16.24 -2.94
CA LEU A 124 4.71 -14.90 -2.36
C LEU A 124 5.64 -14.65 -1.16
N GLY A 125 6.25 -15.71 -0.60
CA GLY A 125 7.08 -15.65 0.60
C GLY A 125 6.51 -16.42 1.78
N LEU A 126 7.07 -16.17 2.98
CA LEU A 126 6.71 -16.88 4.19
C LEU A 126 5.59 -16.19 4.97
N THR A 127 4.70 -17.00 5.56
CA THR A 127 3.72 -16.58 6.55
C THR A 127 4.35 -16.32 7.90
N TYR A 128 3.56 -15.89 8.89
CA TYR A 128 4.02 -15.73 10.27
C TYR A 128 4.53 -17.04 10.90
N GLU A 129 3.85 -18.18 10.65
CA GLU A 129 4.27 -19.50 11.13
C GLU A 129 5.30 -20.19 10.21
N ASN A 130 5.97 -19.43 9.33
CA ASN A 130 7.04 -19.89 8.42
C ASN A 130 6.61 -20.94 7.38
N ARG A 131 5.39 -20.84 6.84
CA ARG A 131 4.95 -21.62 5.68
C ARG A 131 5.06 -20.80 4.40
N GLN A 132 5.37 -21.45 3.29
CA GLN A 132 5.39 -20.80 1.97
C GLN A 132 3.97 -20.60 1.42
N ILE A 133 3.72 -19.46 0.81
CA ILE A 133 2.50 -19.22 0.05
C ILE A 133 2.82 -19.53 -1.40
N TYR A 134 2.36 -20.68 -1.88
CA TYR A 134 2.62 -21.14 -3.25
C TYR A 134 1.45 -20.86 -4.19
N GLY A 135 1.80 -20.56 -5.43
CA GLY A 135 0.90 -20.46 -6.57
C GLY A 135 1.59 -20.91 -7.85
N VAL A 136 0.95 -20.68 -8.97
CA VAL A 136 1.50 -20.90 -10.30
C VAL A 136 1.31 -19.72 -11.21
N LYS A 137 2.28 -19.47 -12.09
CA LYS A 137 2.15 -18.65 -13.29
C LYS A 137 1.88 -19.57 -14.48
N ILE A 138 0.88 -19.24 -15.29
CA ILE A 138 0.51 -19.96 -16.51
C ILE A 138 0.55 -18.97 -17.66
N SER A 139 1.41 -19.22 -18.63
CA SER A 139 1.65 -18.42 -19.84
C SER A 139 2.40 -19.30 -20.84
N ASP A 140 2.48 -18.92 -22.10
CA ASP A 140 3.29 -19.61 -23.11
C ASP A 140 4.81 -19.50 -22.85
N ASN A 141 5.22 -18.50 -22.04
CA ASN A 141 6.59 -18.31 -21.60
C ASN A 141 6.67 -17.97 -20.09
N PRO A 142 6.39 -18.93 -19.19
CA PRO A 142 6.16 -18.64 -17.78
C PRO A 142 7.39 -18.12 -17.02
N GLU A 143 8.60 -18.22 -17.58
CA GLU A 143 9.84 -17.73 -16.97
C GLU A 143 10.09 -16.23 -17.21
N ILE A 144 9.37 -15.60 -18.11
CA ILE A 144 9.51 -14.19 -18.48
C ILE A 144 8.21 -13.46 -18.17
N ASP A 145 8.30 -12.26 -17.59
CA ASP A 145 7.17 -11.35 -17.50
C ASP A 145 7.15 -10.52 -18.78
N ASP A 146 6.13 -10.70 -19.62
CA ASP A 146 5.97 -9.94 -20.86
C ASP A 146 5.02 -8.75 -20.63
N PRO A 147 5.53 -7.51 -20.60
CA PRO A 147 4.69 -6.35 -20.36
C PRO A 147 3.69 -6.07 -21.50
N SER A 148 3.81 -6.74 -22.64
CA SER A 148 2.85 -6.64 -23.73
C SER A 148 1.59 -7.45 -23.49
N GLU A 149 1.64 -8.46 -22.60
CA GLU A 149 0.52 -9.31 -22.23
C GLU A 149 -0.22 -8.77 -20.99
N PRO A 150 -1.56 -8.93 -20.91
CA PRO A 150 -2.29 -8.61 -19.69
C PRO A 150 -2.00 -9.59 -18.55
N ASP A 151 -1.74 -9.06 -17.36
CA ASP A 151 -1.64 -9.83 -16.12
C ASP A 151 -3.02 -10.09 -15.51
N ILE A 152 -3.28 -11.33 -15.12
CA ILE A 152 -4.52 -11.79 -14.52
C ILE A 152 -4.22 -12.49 -13.19
N LEU A 153 -4.96 -12.17 -12.13
CA LEU A 153 -4.76 -12.74 -10.81
C LEU A 153 -6.01 -13.42 -10.27
N PHE A 154 -5.89 -14.68 -9.89
CA PHE A 154 -6.91 -15.45 -9.20
C PHE A 154 -6.44 -15.86 -7.82
N ILE A 155 -7.24 -15.52 -6.80
CA ILE A 155 -6.88 -15.71 -5.39
C ILE A 155 -7.96 -16.53 -4.69
N GLY A 156 -7.55 -17.58 -3.97
CA GLY A 156 -8.40 -18.33 -3.06
C GLY A 156 -7.99 -18.16 -1.60
N CYS A 157 -8.92 -18.49 -0.70
CA CYS A 157 -8.66 -18.63 0.74
C CYS A 157 -8.07 -17.39 1.43
N HIS A 158 -8.74 -16.24 1.30
CA HIS A 158 -8.55 -15.15 2.24
C HIS A 158 -8.97 -15.59 3.64
N HIS A 159 -10.15 -16.19 3.75
CA HIS A 159 -10.66 -16.69 5.01
C HIS A 159 -10.47 -18.21 5.12
N ALA A 160 -9.90 -18.64 6.19
CA ALA A 160 -9.43 -20.01 6.38
C ALA A 160 -10.55 -21.08 6.30
N ARG A 161 -11.78 -20.73 6.70
CA ARG A 161 -12.96 -21.64 6.67
C ARG A 161 -13.66 -21.76 5.30
N GLU A 162 -13.21 -21.01 4.29
CA GLU A 162 -13.83 -20.95 2.97
C GLU A 162 -13.19 -21.95 1.98
N TRP A 163 -13.28 -23.24 2.28
CA TRP A 163 -12.51 -24.28 1.61
C TRP A 163 -12.80 -24.45 0.11
N ALA A 164 -14.05 -24.17 -0.33
CA ALA A 164 -14.42 -24.27 -1.74
C ALA A 164 -13.59 -23.34 -2.63
N THR A 165 -13.10 -22.23 -2.09
CA THR A 165 -12.30 -21.24 -2.82
C THR A 165 -10.95 -21.79 -3.25
N ILE A 166 -10.36 -22.67 -2.42
CA ILE A 166 -9.10 -23.37 -2.69
C ILE A 166 -9.26 -24.29 -3.88
N GLU A 167 -10.31 -25.09 -3.84
CA GLU A 167 -10.61 -26.06 -4.89
C GLU A 167 -10.93 -25.39 -6.23
N VAL A 168 -11.63 -24.25 -6.18
CA VAL A 168 -11.94 -23.44 -7.37
C VAL A 168 -10.65 -22.90 -8.00
N ALA A 169 -9.78 -22.25 -7.22
CA ALA A 169 -8.54 -21.69 -7.74
C ALA A 169 -7.61 -22.80 -8.29
N ARG A 170 -7.46 -23.92 -7.57
CA ARG A 170 -6.72 -25.10 -8.03
C ARG A 170 -7.31 -25.65 -9.34
N ASN A 171 -8.64 -25.77 -9.43
CA ASN A 171 -9.32 -26.30 -10.61
C ASN A 171 -9.14 -25.40 -11.84
N ILE A 172 -9.11 -24.07 -11.66
CA ILE A 172 -8.81 -23.13 -12.75
C ILE A 172 -7.42 -23.42 -13.32
N ALA A 173 -6.40 -23.55 -12.44
CA ALA A 173 -5.03 -23.87 -12.87
C ALA A 173 -4.96 -25.23 -13.60
N ASP A 174 -5.57 -26.28 -13.04
CA ASP A 174 -5.63 -27.61 -13.68
C ASP A 174 -6.32 -27.55 -15.04
N SER A 175 -7.45 -26.86 -15.14
CA SER A 175 -8.20 -26.74 -16.36
C SER A 175 -7.43 -26.03 -17.47
N LEU A 176 -6.75 -24.92 -17.14
CA LEU A 176 -5.93 -24.19 -18.11
C LEU A 176 -4.76 -25.03 -18.62
N THR A 177 -4.05 -25.71 -17.75
CA THR A 177 -2.86 -26.49 -18.12
C THR A 177 -3.22 -27.78 -18.83
N ARG A 178 -4.20 -28.54 -18.31
CA ARG A 178 -4.56 -29.87 -18.81
C ARG A 178 -5.15 -29.85 -20.20
N VAL A 179 -5.94 -28.84 -20.56
CA VAL A 179 -6.60 -28.77 -21.87
C VAL A 179 -5.94 -27.80 -22.85
N TYR A 180 -4.84 -27.15 -22.47
CA TYR A 180 -4.10 -26.21 -23.31
C TYR A 180 -3.84 -26.70 -24.72
N ALA A 181 -3.30 -27.91 -24.88
CA ALA A 181 -2.96 -28.48 -26.18
C ALA A 181 -4.18 -28.94 -27.00
N SER A 182 -5.38 -29.00 -26.41
CA SER A 182 -6.56 -29.61 -27.05
C SER A 182 -7.74 -28.67 -27.27
N VAL A 183 -7.76 -27.53 -26.57
CA VAL A 183 -8.84 -26.53 -26.65
C VAL A 183 -8.28 -25.20 -27.16
N PRO A 184 -8.51 -24.84 -28.43
CA PRO A 184 -7.94 -23.64 -29.05
C PRO A 184 -8.25 -22.32 -28.30
N ALA A 185 -9.41 -22.21 -27.66
CA ALA A 185 -9.76 -21.02 -26.89
C ALA A 185 -8.91 -20.89 -25.61
N ILE A 186 -8.56 -22.01 -24.98
CA ILE A 186 -7.66 -22.02 -23.83
C ILE A 186 -6.22 -21.78 -24.27
N GLN A 187 -5.80 -22.39 -25.36
CA GLN A 187 -4.49 -22.13 -25.93
C GLN A 187 -4.32 -20.64 -26.25
N ASN A 188 -5.26 -20.04 -26.96
CA ASN A 188 -5.20 -18.60 -27.27
C ASN A 188 -5.18 -17.72 -26.02
N LEU A 189 -5.89 -18.10 -24.97
CA LEU A 189 -5.85 -17.37 -23.71
C LEU A 189 -4.46 -17.42 -23.08
N VAL A 190 -3.87 -18.60 -22.96
CA VAL A 190 -2.56 -18.82 -22.34
C VAL A 190 -1.41 -18.25 -23.18
N ASP A 191 -1.54 -18.27 -24.52
CA ASP A 191 -0.54 -17.75 -25.46
C ASP A 191 -0.50 -16.20 -25.51
N ASN A 192 -1.45 -15.51 -24.88
CA ASN A 192 -1.54 -14.03 -24.94
C ASN A 192 -1.76 -13.38 -23.57
N HIS A 193 -1.66 -14.13 -22.48
CA HIS A 193 -1.88 -13.58 -21.14
C HIS A 193 -0.95 -14.24 -20.11
N GLU A 194 -0.61 -13.48 -19.08
CA GLU A 194 0.07 -13.99 -17.89
C GLU A 194 -0.95 -14.23 -16.77
N ILE A 195 -1.15 -15.49 -16.41
CA ILE A 195 -2.21 -15.89 -15.47
C ILE A 195 -1.58 -16.40 -14.18
N TRP A 196 -1.78 -15.67 -13.09
CA TRP A 196 -1.25 -15.98 -11.78
C TRP A 196 -2.36 -16.53 -10.88
N ILE A 197 -2.14 -17.66 -10.23
CA ILE A 197 -3.15 -18.35 -9.42
C ILE A 197 -2.56 -18.76 -8.09
N PHE A 198 -3.13 -18.25 -7.00
CA PHE A 198 -2.76 -18.58 -5.62
C PHE A 198 -3.95 -19.20 -4.90
N PRO A 199 -4.02 -20.54 -4.79
CA PRO A 199 -5.16 -21.23 -4.18
C PRO A 199 -5.33 -20.94 -2.69
N ILE A 200 -4.23 -20.74 -1.95
CA ILE A 200 -4.26 -20.49 -0.51
C ILE A 200 -3.34 -19.32 -0.19
N ILE A 201 -3.89 -18.14 0.10
CA ILE A 201 -3.08 -17.02 0.59
C ILE A 201 -2.99 -16.99 2.12
N ASN A 202 -4.06 -17.32 2.84
CA ASN A 202 -4.09 -17.43 4.29
C ASN A 202 -3.70 -18.85 4.72
N VAL A 203 -2.42 -19.19 4.51
CA VAL A 203 -1.93 -20.56 4.74
C VAL A 203 -1.98 -20.92 6.22
N ASP A 204 -1.55 -20.03 7.12
CA ASP A 204 -1.51 -20.35 8.54
C ASP A 204 -2.91 -20.51 9.13
N GLY A 205 -3.83 -19.64 8.74
CA GLY A 205 -5.24 -19.77 9.11
C GLY A 205 -5.85 -21.08 8.61
N PHE A 206 -5.59 -21.43 7.33
CA PHE A 206 -6.10 -22.66 6.74
C PHE A 206 -5.56 -23.92 7.42
N VAL A 207 -4.25 -24.01 7.63
CA VAL A 207 -3.63 -25.16 8.34
C VAL A 207 -4.14 -25.26 9.78
N TYR A 208 -4.45 -24.13 10.41
CA TYR A 208 -5.07 -24.13 11.73
C TYR A 208 -6.53 -24.60 11.70
N ASP A 209 -7.27 -24.27 10.64
CA ASP A 209 -8.68 -24.64 10.48
C ASP A 209 -8.85 -26.08 9.97
N TYR A 210 -8.08 -26.50 8.96
CA TYR A 210 -8.18 -27.78 8.30
C TYR A 210 -7.13 -28.78 8.84
N PRO A 211 -7.46 -30.02 9.19
CA PRO A 211 -8.79 -30.62 9.24
C PRO A 211 -9.50 -30.45 10.60
N ALA A 212 -8.96 -29.63 11.50
CA ALA A 212 -9.54 -29.42 12.82
C ALA A 212 -10.87 -28.65 12.74
N GLN A 213 -11.78 -28.96 13.64
CA GLN A 213 -13.13 -28.38 13.65
C GLN A 213 -13.14 -27.02 14.38
N ARG A 214 -12.58 -25.96 13.77
CA ARG A 214 -12.43 -24.65 14.42
C ARG A 214 -13.24 -23.53 13.81
N SER A 215 -13.71 -23.65 12.57
CA SER A 215 -14.40 -22.59 11.83
C SER A 215 -13.65 -21.25 11.84
N TRP A 216 -12.31 -21.32 11.64
CA TRP A 216 -11.40 -20.19 11.75
C TRP A 216 -11.46 -19.31 10.51
N ARG A 217 -11.49 -17.97 10.70
CA ARG A 217 -11.54 -17.00 9.62
C ARG A 217 -10.19 -16.33 9.36
N LYS A 218 -9.53 -15.83 10.43
CA LYS A 218 -8.38 -14.92 10.41
C LYS A 218 -7.05 -15.59 10.02
N ASP A 219 -5.99 -14.80 9.85
CA ASP A 219 -4.62 -15.29 9.87
C ASP A 219 -4.21 -15.75 11.29
N ARG A 220 -2.91 -16.04 11.51
CA ARG A 220 -2.45 -16.57 12.80
C ARG A 220 -1.46 -15.67 13.52
N GLN A 221 -1.15 -14.48 13.00
CA GLN A 221 -0.25 -13.55 13.66
C GLN A 221 -0.88 -12.99 14.95
N PRO A 222 -0.19 -12.99 16.11
CA PRO A 222 -0.76 -12.48 17.36
C PRO A 222 -0.77 -10.94 17.39
N PHE A 223 -1.86 -10.37 17.92
CA PHE A 223 -2.01 -8.94 18.15
C PHE A 223 -2.76 -8.68 19.46
N GLY A 224 -2.20 -7.81 20.33
CA GLY A 224 -2.88 -7.30 21.51
C GLY A 224 -3.46 -8.34 22.48
N GLY A 225 -2.89 -9.53 22.55
CA GLY A 225 -3.38 -10.63 23.37
C GLY A 225 -4.41 -11.54 22.67
N SER A 226 -4.78 -11.23 21.42
CA SER A 226 -5.61 -12.05 20.54
C SER A 226 -4.78 -12.57 19.35
N THR A 227 -5.40 -13.40 18.51
CA THR A 227 -4.73 -14.02 17.36
C THR A 227 -5.45 -13.67 16.07
N GLY A 228 -4.67 -13.23 15.09
CA GLY A 228 -5.07 -13.04 13.71
C GLY A 228 -5.71 -11.69 13.40
N THR A 229 -5.54 -11.29 12.15
CA THR A 229 -6.31 -10.23 11.48
C THR A 229 -7.24 -10.87 10.46
N ASP A 230 -8.32 -10.19 10.12
CA ASP A 230 -9.13 -10.54 8.96
C ASP A 230 -8.36 -10.17 7.69
N PRO A 231 -7.93 -11.16 6.87
CA PRO A 231 -7.10 -10.86 5.70
C PRO A 231 -7.82 -9.98 4.67
N ASN A 232 -9.16 -10.08 4.55
CA ASN A 232 -9.95 -9.25 3.63
C ASN A 232 -10.48 -7.96 4.28
N ARG A 233 -9.81 -7.49 5.35
CA ARG A 233 -9.97 -6.17 6.00
C ARG A 233 -8.61 -5.51 6.21
N ASN A 234 -7.51 -6.18 5.85
CA ASN A 234 -6.15 -5.77 6.19
C ASN A 234 -5.37 -5.18 5.01
N TYR A 235 -5.97 -5.04 3.81
CA TYR A 235 -5.33 -4.28 2.74
C TYR A 235 -5.25 -2.80 3.13
N ASN A 236 -4.24 -2.09 2.62
CA ASN A 236 -4.18 -0.64 2.79
C ASN A 236 -5.46 -0.01 2.24
N GLY A 237 -5.80 1.17 2.75
CA GLY A 237 -7.00 1.85 2.29
C GLY A 237 -7.02 2.06 0.79
N CYS A 238 -8.18 2.32 0.29
CA CYS A 238 -8.50 2.45 -1.12
C CYS A 238 -8.77 3.89 -1.49
N CYS A 239 -8.88 4.15 -2.78
CA CYS A 239 -9.46 5.30 -3.44
C CYS A 239 -8.68 6.61 -3.41
N ASN A 240 -9.03 7.48 -4.34
CA ASN A 240 -8.54 8.85 -4.61
C ASN A 240 -7.00 9.06 -4.63
N GLY A 241 -6.22 8.01 -4.90
CA GLY A 241 -4.76 8.09 -5.04
C GLY A 241 -3.97 8.00 -3.72
N ASP A 242 -4.65 7.83 -2.60
CA ASP A 242 -4.03 7.55 -1.31
C ASP A 242 -4.01 6.03 -1.08
N ALA A 243 -2.84 5.41 -1.18
CA ALA A 243 -2.69 3.97 -0.96
C ALA A 243 -2.97 3.54 0.49
N MET A 244 -2.96 4.48 1.43
CA MET A 244 -3.37 4.26 2.82
C MET A 244 -4.86 4.62 3.03
N GLY A 245 -5.46 5.35 2.11
CA GLY A 245 -6.85 5.73 1.93
C GLY A 245 -7.72 5.70 3.16
N ASP A 246 -8.84 5.02 3.02
CA ASP A 246 -9.85 4.94 4.08
C ASP A 246 -9.63 3.81 5.08
N TRP A 247 -8.47 3.12 5.05
CA TRP A 247 -8.15 2.14 6.08
C TRP A 247 -8.16 2.81 7.46
N GLY A 248 -9.00 2.33 8.35
CA GLY A 248 -9.18 2.86 9.70
C GLY A 248 -10.27 3.95 9.82
N ALA A 249 -10.74 4.54 8.71
CA ALA A 249 -11.90 5.44 8.69
C ALA A 249 -13.14 4.61 8.35
N LEU A 250 -13.79 4.05 9.34
CA LEU A 250 -14.84 3.09 9.12
C LEU A 250 -16.15 3.49 9.76
N SER A 251 -17.24 3.24 9.02
CA SER A 251 -18.48 2.97 9.71
C SER A 251 -18.31 1.67 10.47
N GLU A 252 -18.15 1.76 11.77
CA GLU A 252 -18.18 0.60 12.64
C GLU A 252 -19.51 -0.12 12.48
N GLY A 253 -19.41 -1.38 12.26
CA GLY A 253 -20.52 -2.25 12.15
C GLY A 253 -20.10 -3.69 12.33
N SER A 254 -20.95 -4.59 11.86
CA SER A 254 -20.72 -6.02 11.88
C SER A 254 -19.55 -6.49 11.01
N SER A 255 -18.99 -5.63 10.18
CA SER A 255 -18.11 -6.08 9.07
C SER A 255 -16.66 -5.65 9.18
N THR A 256 -16.31 -4.73 10.10
CA THR A 256 -14.94 -4.28 10.36
C THR A 256 -14.81 -3.70 11.75
N THR A 257 -13.65 -3.91 12.41
CA THR A 257 -13.40 -3.36 13.75
C THR A 257 -11.91 -3.27 14.05
N HIS A 258 -11.54 -2.38 14.97
CA HIS A 258 -10.22 -2.30 15.58
C HIS A 258 -10.05 -3.21 16.81
N ASN A 259 -11.07 -3.97 17.20
CA ASN A 259 -11.00 -4.92 18.32
C ASN A 259 -10.29 -6.22 17.91
N PRO A 260 -9.09 -6.53 18.46
CA PRO A 260 -8.33 -7.73 18.07
C PRO A 260 -9.03 -9.06 18.35
N SER A 261 -9.98 -9.08 19.29
CA SER A 261 -10.71 -10.31 19.66
C SER A 261 -11.81 -10.67 18.66
N ASN A 262 -12.21 -9.74 17.80
CA ASN A 262 -13.29 -9.96 16.85
C ASN A 262 -12.76 -10.61 15.55
N ASP A 263 -13.61 -11.38 14.88
CA ASP A 263 -13.25 -12.10 13.64
C ASP A 263 -13.07 -11.18 12.43
N VAL A 264 -13.63 -9.97 12.45
CA VAL A 264 -13.45 -8.95 11.40
C VAL A 264 -12.43 -7.86 11.80
N PHE A 265 -11.49 -8.21 12.69
CA PHE A 265 -10.40 -7.30 13.09
C PHE A 265 -9.47 -6.99 11.92
N MET A 266 -9.39 -5.72 11.56
CA MET A 266 -8.64 -5.25 10.40
C MET A 266 -7.11 -5.14 10.62
N GLY A 267 -6.62 -5.46 11.79
CA GLY A 267 -5.22 -5.35 12.14
C GLY A 267 -4.83 -4.00 12.75
N PRO A 268 -3.60 -3.84 13.26
CA PRO A 268 -3.10 -2.60 13.83
C PRO A 268 -2.77 -1.53 12.77
N PHE A 269 -2.56 -1.92 11.51
CA PHE A 269 -2.35 -1.04 10.34
C PHE A 269 -2.54 -1.87 9.06
N GLY A 270 -2.73 -1.18 7.94
CA GLY A 270 -2.90 -1.83 6.64
C GLY A 270 -1.69 -2.70 6.27
N ALA A 271 -1.94 -3.89 5.75
CA ALA A 271 -0.94 -4.91 5.41
C ALA A 271 -0.05 -5.31 6.62
N SER A 272 -0.62 -5.28 7.84
CA SER A 272 0.08 -5.75 9.04
C SER A 272 0.22 -7.28 9.08
N GLY A 273 -0.73 -8.03 8.52
CA GLY A 273 -0.65 -9.48 8.35
C GLY A 273 0.43 -9.87 7.34
N TYR A 274 1.17 -10.95 7.62
CA TYR A 274 2.25 -11.41 6.72
C TYR A 274 1.71 -11.81 5.36
N GLU A 275 0.59 -12.49 5.32
CA GLU A 275 -0.06 -12.98 4.12
C GLU A 275 -0.50 -11.81 3.22
N ILE A 276 -1.15 -10.82 3.80
CA ILE A 276 -1.64 -9.64 3.07
C ILE A 276 -0.49 -8.74 2.63
N ARG A 277 0.54 -8.62 3.43
CA ARG A 277 1.76 -7.91 3.02
C ARG A 277 2.43 -8.59 1.82
N ASN A 278 2.51 -9.92 1.82
CA ASN A 278 3.14 -10.67 0.74
C ASN A 278 2.37 -10.55 -0.58
N ILE A 279 1.05 -10.77 -0.57
CA ILE A 279 0.23 -10.60 -1.79
C ILE A 279 0.19 -9.14 -2.26
N SER A 280 0.16 -8.18 -1.32
CA SER A 280 0.21 -6.76 -1.66
C SER A 280 1.53 -6.38 -2.33
N ASN A 281 2.67 -6.85 -1.82
CA ASN A 281 3.98 -6.60 -2.42
C ASN A 281 4.09 -7.25 -3.81
N PHE A 282 3.56 -8.45 -3.97
CA PHE A 282 3.48 -9.12 -5.26
C PHE A 282 2.64 -8.32 -6.25
N PHE A 283 1.44 -7.90 -5.86
CA PHE A 283 0.56 -7.08 -6.67
C PHE A 283 1.22 -5.76 -7.12
N LYS A 284 1.96 -5.11 -6.22
CA LYS A 284 2.68 -3.85 -6.49
C LYS A 284 3.80 -4.01 -7.52
N SER A 285 4.39 -5.20 -7.64
CA SER A 285 5.50 -5.47 -8.58
C SER A 285 5.03 -5.86 -9.99
N HIS A 286 3.73 -6.08 -10.20
CA HIS A 286 3.13 -6.49 -11.46
C HIS A 286 2.13 -5.45 -12.00
N SER A 287 1.60 -5.70 -13.20
CA SER A 287 0.67 -4.80 -13.90
C SER A 287 -0.69 -5.45 -14.14
N PHE A 288 -1.30 -6.00 -13.09
CA PHE A 288 -2.58 -6.70 -13.20
C PHE A 288 -3.67 -5.86 -13.86
N ASN A 289 -4.37 -6.46 -14.81
CA ASN A 289 -5.51 -5.87 -15.50
C ASN A 289 -6.85 -6.47 -15.03
N SER A 290 -6.81 -7.68 -14.47
CA SER A 290 -8.00 -8.36 -13.97
C SER A 290 -7.68 -9.17 -12.73
N VAL A 291 -8.59 -9.12 -11.74
CA VAL A 291 -8.48 -9.86 -10.49
C VAL A 291 -9.80 -10.48 -10.11
N ILE A 292 -9.78 -11.73 -9.63
CA ILE A 292 -10.88 -12.35 -8.88
C ILE A 292 -10.33 -12.87 -7.56
N SER A 293 -10.91 -12.41 -6.46
CA SER A 293 -10.81 -13.03 -5.15
C SER A 293 -12.03 -13.92 -4.92
N PHE A 294 -11.79 -15.23 -4.75
CA PHE A 294 -12.83 -16.18 -4.47
C PHE A 294 -13.08 -16.26 -2.96
N HIS A 295 -14.35 -16.12 -2.59
CA HIS A 295 -14.87 -16.21 -1.24
C HIS A 295 -16.03 -17.21 -1.18
N SER A 296 -16.49 -17.54 -0.03
CA SER A 296 -17.77 -18.20 0.20
C SER A 296 -18.44 -17.63 1.47
N TYR A 297 -19.77 -17.43 1.45
CA TYR A 297 -20.71 -17.88 0.43
C TYR A 297 -21.83 -16.86 0.18
N SER A 298 -22.53 -16.94 -0.94
CA SER A 298 -23.84 -16.29 -1.20
C SER A 298 -24.25 -16.27 -2.65
N GLU A 299 -23.46 -16.88 -3.57
CA GLU A 299 -23.71 -16.88 -5.02
C GLU A 299 -23.79 -15.47 -5.60
N LEU A 300 -22.78 -14.61 -5.26
CA LEU A 300 -22.69 -13.22 -5.67
C LEU A 300 -21.47 -12.97 -6.55
N VAL A 301 -21.57 -11.96 -7.42
CA VAL A 301 -20.43 -11.34 -8.13
C VAL A 301 -20.38 -9.87 -7.73
N LEU A 302 -19.35 -9.51 -6.97
CA LEU A 302 -19.20 -8.24 -6.31
C LEU A 302 -18.09 -7.41 -6.95
N TRP A 303 -18.29 -6.08 -7.07
CA TRP A 303 -17.29 -5.12 -7.54
C TRP A 303 -17.23 -3.90 -6.62
N PRO A 304 -16.12 -3.12 -6.64
CA PRO A 304 -15.95 -1.90 -5.86
C PRO A 304 -17.10 -0.89 -6.04
N TRP A 305 -17.44 -0.10 -5.03
CA TRP A 305 -16.77 -0.04 -3.73
C TRP A 305 -17.50 -0.85 -2.66
N GLY A 306 -16.73 -1.39 -1.69
CA GLY A 306 -17.28 -1.98 -0.47
C GLY A 306 -17.43 -0.98 0.67
N TYR A 307 -16.68 0.13 0.66
CA TYR A 307 -16.66 1.10 1.75
C TYR A 307 -17.65 2.28 1.58
N THR A 308 -18.16 2.54 0.38
CA THR A 308 -19.05 3.67 0.06
C THR A 308 -20.11 3.30 -0.97
N THR A 309 -21.27 3.94 -0.88
CA THR A 309 -22.37 3.84 -1.87
C THR A 309 -22.08 4.62 -3.16
N ASN A 310 -21.02 5.44 -3.19
CA ASN A 310 -20.59 6.08 -4.43
C ASN A 310 -20.13 5.01 -5.43
N THR A 311 -20.33 5.28 -6.70
CA THR A 311 -19.84 4.38 -7.76
C THR A 311 -18.38 4.68 -8.09
N PRO A 312 -17.56 3.65 -8.40
CA PRO A 312 -16.21 3.86 -8.89
C PRO A 312 -16.21 4.55 -10.27
N PRO A 313 -15.12 5.21 -10.67
CA PRO A 313 -15.04 5.91 -11.97
C PRO A 313 -15.39 5.03 -13.18
N ASP A 314 -14.94 3.77 -13.17
CA ASP A 314 -15.17 2.80 -14.25
C ASP A 314 -16.43 1.95 -14.05
N ASN A 315 -17.39 2.43 -13.26
CA ASN A 315 -18.59 1.67 -12.88
C ASN A 315 -19.31 1.02 -14.08
N THR A 316 -19.38 1.70 -15.22
CA THR A 316 -20.02 1.15 -16.43
C THR A 316 -19.35 -0.16 -16.90
N ILE A 317 -18.03 -0.24 -16.83
CA ILE A 317 -17.28 -1.43 -17.24
C ILE A 317 -17.39 -2.51 -16.15
N LEU A 318 -17.23 -2.14 -14.89
CA LEU A 318 -17.35 -3.08 -13.77
C LEU A 318 -18.74 -3.74 -13.73
N VAL A 319 -19.81 -2.95 -13.86
CA VAL A 319 -21.19 -3.48 -13.96
C VAL A 319 -21.33 -4.43 -15.13
N ARG A 320 -20.87 -4.04 -16.33
CA ARG A 320 -21.01 -4.85 -17.54
C ARG A 320 -20.30 -6.20 -17.43
N VAL A 321 -19.07 -6.21 -16.92
CA VAL A 321 -18.27 -7.44 -16.77
C VAL A 321 -18.83 -8.30 -15.64
N GLY A 322 -19.19 -7.69 -14.49
CA GLY A 322 -19.80 -8.39 -13.37
C GLY A 322 -21.12 -9.05 -13.74
N GLN A 323 -22.01 -8.34 -14.43
CA GLN A 323 -23.26 -8.90 -14.96
C GLN A 323 -23.00 -10.02 -15.98
N ARG A 324 -21.97 -9.90 -16.82
CA ARG A 324 -21.61 -10.94 -17.77
C ARG A 324 -21.13 -12.21 -17.06
N MET A 325 -20.22 -12.08 -16.08
CA MET A 325 -19.78 -13.22 -15.28
C MET A 325 -20.95 -13.90 -14.57
N ALA A 326 -21.77 -13.12 -13.86
CA ALA A 326 -22.94 -13.64 -13.16
C ALA A 326 -23.92 -14.37 -14.10
N SER A 327 -24.15 -13.86 -15.30
CA SER A 327 -25.01 -14.52 -16.30
C SER A 327 -24.50 -15.86 -16.80
N LEU A 328 -23.19 -16.13 -16.66
CA LEU A 328 -22.56 -17.40 -17.02
C LEU A 328 -22.56 -18.41 -15.87
N MET A 329 -22.70 -17.95 -14.63
CA MET A 329 -22.64 -18.76 -13.41
C MET A 329 -24.06 -19.16 -12.99
N GLN A 330 -24.33 -20.45 -13.00
CA GLN A 330 -25.60 -20.99 -12.54
C GLN A 330 -25.57 -21.21 -11.02
N ALA A 331 -26.55 -20.67 -10.32
CA ALA A 331 -26.75 -20.86 -8.88
C ALA A 331 -27.24 -22.27 -8.56
N LEU A 332 -26.88 -22.81 -7.39
CA LEU A 332 -27.25 -24.16 -6.95
C LEU A 332 -28.77 -24.34 -6.81
N GLY A 333 -29.45 -23.30 -6.38
CA GLY A 333 -30.91 -23.26 -6.22
C GLY A 333 -31.68 -22.94 -7.52
N GLY A 334 -30.97 -22.79 -8.65
CA GLY A 334 -31.53 -22.36 -9.94
C GLY A 334 -31.44 -20.83 -10.14
N GLY A 335 -31.49 -20.41 -11.40
CA GLY A 335 -31.15 -19.04 -11.79
C GLY A 335 -29.65 -18.82 -11.90
N ASN A 336 -29.20 -17.57 -11.81
CA ASN A 336 -27.81 -17.20 -11.91
C ASN A 336 -27.31 -16.54 -10.62
N TYR A 337 -25.99 -16.42 -10.46
CA TYR A 337 -25.36 -15.59 -9.45
C TYR A 337 -25.89 -14.15 -9.54
N THR A 338 -25.93 -13.44 -8.40
CA THR A 338 -26.43 -12.06 -8.33
C THR A 338 -25.24 -11.09 -8.47
N PRO A 339 -25.23 -10.23 -9.50
CA PRO A 339 -24.21 -9.19 -9.66
C PRO A 339 -24.62 -7.91 -8.94
N GLN A 340 -23.71 -7.36 -8.11
CA GLN A 340 -23.98 -6.13 -7.34
C GLN A 340 -22.70 -5.43 -6.88
N GLN A 341 -22.79 -4.18 -6.44
CA GLN A 341 -21.70 -3.48 -5.79
C GLN A 341 -21.43 -4.10 -4.39
N SER A 342 -20.17 -4.21 -3.98
CA SER A 342 -19.77 -4.89 -2.74
C SER A 342 -20.48 -4.34 -1.50
N ILE A 343 -20.65 -3.01 -1.41
CA ILE A 343 -21.35 -2.37 -0.28
C ILE A 343 -22.81 -2.77 -0.14
N GLU A 344 -23.47 -3.24 -1.21
CA GLU A 344 -24.86 -3.66 -1.13
C GLU A 344 -25.03 -4.92 -0.25
N LEU A 345 -23.96 -5.72 -0.10
CA LEU A 345 -23.95 -6.83 0.84
C LEU A 345 -23.84 -6.29 2.27
N TYR A 346 -22.75 -5.59 2.57
CA TYR A 346 -22.54 -4.83 3.80
C TYR A 346 -21.29 -3.92 3.64
N PRO A 347 -21.19 -2.81 4.40
CA PRO A 347 -20.02 -1.94 4.34
C PRO A 347 -18.75 -2.68 4.77
N THR A 348 -17.67 -2.49 4.01
CA THR A 348 -16.34 -3.05 4.32
C THR A 348 -15.26 -2.01 4.08
N ALA A 349 -14.11 -2.12 4.75
CA ALA A 349 -12.91 -1.41 4.34
C ALA A 349 -11.70 -2.33 4.39
N GLY A 350 -10.63 -1.97 3.67
CA GLY A 350 -9.45 -2.80 3.54
C GLY A 350 -9.69 -4.13 2.81
N GLY A 351 -10.73 -4.19 1.97
CA GLY A 351 -11.02 -5.34 1.11
C GLY A 351 -10.11 -5.42 -0.10
N SER A 352 -9.93 -6.63 -0.62
CA SER A 352 -9.03 -6.92 -1.75
C SER A 352 -9.50 -6.29 -3.05
N ASP A 353 -10.79 -6.35 -3.35
CA ASP A 353 -11.39 -5.82 -4.57
C ASP A 353 -11.25 -4.29 -4.64
N ASP A 354 -11.56 -3.58 -3.56
CA ASP A 354 -11.40 -2.14 -3.45
C ASP A 354 -9.93 -1.72 -3.60
N TRP A 355 -9.05 -2.39 -2.86
CA TRP A 355 -7.63 -2.02 -2.85
C TRP A 355 -6.94 -2.30 -4.20
N MET A 356 -7.14 -3.48 -4.79
CA MET A 356 -6.49 -3.84 -6.05
C MET A 356 -6.97 -2.96 -7.22
N TYR A 357 -8.26 -2.63 -7.27
CA TYR A 357 -8.78 -1.67 -8.22
C TYR A 357 -8.17 -0.29 -8.02
N SER A 358 -8.25 0.27 -6.79
CA SER A 358 -7.80 1.64 -6.52
C SER A 358 -6.29 1.80 -6.63
N TYR A 359 -5.51 0.87 -6.08
CA TYR A 359 -4.05 0.93 -6.13
C TYR A 359 -3.54 0.91 -7.58
N SER A 360 -4.11 0.05 -8.42
CA SER A 360 -3.78 0.03 -9.85
C SER A 360 -4.07 1.35 -10.53
N HIS A 361 -5.24 1.93 -10.30
CA HIS A 361 -5.64 3.16 -10.98
C HIS A 361 -4.91 4.40 -10.51
N TRP A 362 -4.76 4.59 -9.18
CA TRP A 362 -4.23 5.84 -8.62
C TRP A 362 -2.75 5.80 -8.31
N VAL A 363 -2.19 4.62 -8.07
CA VAL A 363 -0.78 4.48 -7.72
C VAL A 363 0.05 3.94 -8.88
N LEU A 364 -0.32 2.76 -9.39
CA LEU A 364 0.45 2.14 -10.48
C LEU A 364 0.21 2.80 -11.85
N GLY A 365 -0.90 3.51 -12.02
CA GLY A 365 -1.26 4.08 -13.32
C GLY A 365 -1.59 3.00 -14.35
N ASN A 366 -2.11 1.87 -13.92
CA ASN A 366 -2.46 0.72 -14.73
C ASN A 366 -3.94 0.38 -14.52
N PRO A 367 -4.79 0.40 -15.56
CA PRO A 367 -6.18 0.01 -15.41
C PRO A 367 -6.32 -1.45 -14.99
N CYS A 368 -7.16 -1.70 -13.98
CA CYS A 368 -7.45 -3.03 -13.46
C CYS A 368 -8.94 -3.12 -13.09
N ILE A 369 -9.57 -4.25 -13.37
CA ILE A 369 -10.89 -4.59 -12.84
C ILE A 369 -10.72 -5.65 -11.76
N SER A 370 -11.34 -5.45 -10.61
CA SER A 370 -11.23 -6.36 -9.46
C SER A 370 -12.60 -6.76 -8.96
N TYR A 371 -12.76 -8.05 -8.65
CA TYR A 371 -14.02 -8.64 -8.22
C TYR A 371 -13.82 -9.58 -7.05
N THR A 372 -14.83 -9.63 -6.18
CA THR A 372 -15.03 -10.73 -5.23
C THR A 372 -16.15 -11.63 -5.76
N ILE A 373 -15.95 -12.93 -5.75
CA ILE A 373 -17.00 -13.91 -6.08
C ILE A 373 -17.28 -14.76 -4.85
N GLU A 374 -18.51 -14.62 -4.32
CA GLU A 374 -19.03 -15.42 -3.22
C GLU A 374 -19.62 -16.72 -3.76
N LEU A 375 -18.91 -17.83 -3.56
CA LEU A 375 -19.21 -19.15 -4.13
C LEU A 375 -20.25 -19.90 -3.30
N GLY A 376 -21.19 -20.55 -3.97
CA GLY A 376 -22.09 -21.52 -3.35
C GLY A 376 -22.99 -20.94 -2.25
N THR A 377 -23.48 -21.81 -1.36
CA THR A 377 -24.55 -21.50 -0.40
C THR A 377 -24.20 -21.75 1.06
N GLN A 378 -22.97 -22.19 1.34
CA GLN A 378 -22.48 -22.47 2.69
C GLN A 378 -20.94 -22.53 2.73
N PHE A 379 -20.30 -22.41 3.90
CA PHE A 379 -18.83 -22.45 4.03
C PHE A 379 -18.26 -23.81 3.62
N TYR A 380 -18.83 -24.87 4.15
CA TYR A 380 -18.39 -26.24 3.90
C TYR A 380 -19.38 -26.91 2.93
N GLN A 381 -19.20 -26.61 1.63
CA GLN A 381 -20.06 -27.14 0.59
C GLN A 381 -20.01 -28.68 0.53
N PRO A 382 -21.16 -29.37 0.38
CA PRO A 382 -21.17 -30.79 0.05
C PRO A 382 -20.35 -31.06 -1.20
N THR A 383 -19.51 -32.09 -1.17
CA THR A 383 -18.65 -32.43 -2.29
C THR A 383 -19.41 -32.76 -3.57
N SER A 384 -20.64 -33.27 -3.46
CA SER A 384 -21.53 -33.50 -4.60
C SER A 384 -21.89 -32.23 -5.39
N GLN A 385 -21.68 -31.04 -4.82
CA GLN A 385 -21.92 -29.75 -5.47
C GLN A 385 -20.62 -29.07 -5.92
N LEU A 386 -19.48 -29.52 -5.42
CA LEU A 386 -18.18 -28.85 -5.59
C LEU A 386 -17.76 -28.80 -7.07
N ASP A 387 -17.91 -29.89 -7.82
CA ASP A 387 -17.60 -29.93 -9.26
C ASP A 387 -18.42 -28.90 -10.05
N ASN A 388 -19.71 -28.72 -9.70
CA ASN A 388 -20.53 -27.72 -10.35
C ASN A 388 -20.04 -26.31 -10.00
N ILE A 389 -19.74 -26.01 -8.73
CA ILE A 389 -19.22 -24.72 -8.29
C ILE A 389 -17.91 -24.40 -9.02
N GLN A 390 -16.98 -25.34 -9.10
CA GLN A 390 -15.71 -25.20 -9.83
C GLN A 390 -15.94 -24.89 -11.31
N PHE A 391 -16.87 -25.59 -11.96
CA PHE A 391 -17.21 -25.36 -13.36
C PHE A 391 -17.83 -23.96 -13.59
N GLN A 392 -18.74 -23.52 -12.71
CA GLN A 392 -19.32 -22.18 -12.80
C GLN A 392 -18.25 -21.08 -12.60
N ALA A 393 -17.40 -21.24 -11.60
CA ALA A 393 -16.30 -20.32 -11.33
C ALA A 393 -15.28 -20.24 -12.48
N PHE A 394 -14.97 -21.39 -13.11
CA PHE A 394 -14.11 -21.42 -14.29
C PHE A 394 -14.68 -20.58 -15.45
N LYS A 395 -16.00 -20.61 -15.67
CA LYS A 395 -16.64 -19.75 -16.70
C LYS A 395 -16.47 -18.27 -16.42
N ALA A 396 -16.57 -17.86 -15.15
CA ALA A 396 -16.31 -16.47 -14.76
C ALA A 396 -14.84 -16.10 -14.94
N ALA A 397 -13.92 -16.96 -14.49
CA ALA A 397 -12.48 -16.75 -14.66
C ALA A 397 -12.10 -16.65 -16.16
N PHE A 398 -12.62 -17.52 -16.99
CA PHE A 398 -12.41 -17.47 -18.43
C PHE A 398 -13.01 -16.20 -19.07
N CYS A 399 -14.17 -15.75 -18.58
CA CYS A 399 -14.82 -14.53 -19.06
C CYS A 399 -13.98 -13.29 -18.78
N ILE A 400 -13.54 -13.09 -17.53
CA ILE A 400 -12.77 -11.91 -17.14
C ILE A 400 -11.38 -11.93 -17.79
N ALA A 401 -10.75 -13.09 -17.90
CA ALA A 401 -9.47 -13.26 -18.56
C ALA A 401 -9.50 -12.79 -20.03
N ASN A 402 -10.48 -13.22 -20.79
CA ASN A 402 -10.67 -12.74 -22.18
C ASN A 402 -11.08 -11.26 -22.27
N PHE A 403 -11.47 -10.62 -21.17
CA PHE A 403 -11.80 -9.20 -21.15
C PHE A 403 -10.59 -8.32 -20.80
N SER A 404 -9.50 -8.89 -20.30
CA SER A 404 -8.31 -8.17 -19.82
C SER A 404 -7.66 -7.31 -20.90
N ASP A 405 -7.59 -7.75 -22.16
CA ASP A 405 -7.16 -6.93 -23.29
C ASP A 405 -8.00 -5.66 -23.45
N SER A 406 -9.33 -5.79 -23.27
CA SER A 406 -10.24 -4.66 -23.38
C SER A 406 -10.04 -3.67 -22.23
N VAL A 407 -9.66 -4.14 -21.04
CA VAL A 407 -9.34 -3.27 -19.88
C VAL A 407 -8.19 -2.35 -20.24
N ARG A 408 -7.10 -2.87 -20.79
CA ARG A 408 -5.92 -2.07 -21.21
C ARG A 408 -6.25 -1.02 -22.26
N ILE A 409 -7.21 -1.29 -23.15
CA ILE A 409 -7.58 -0.41 -24.26
C ILE A 409 -8.65 0.61 -23.85
N LEU A 410 -9.68 0.17 -23.12
CA LEU A 410 -10.88 0.96 -22.86
C LEU A 410 -10.81 1.78 -21.58
N MET A 411 -10.01 1.36 -20.62
CA MET A 411 -9.91 2.04 -19.34
C MET A 411 -8.66 2.91 -19.29
N LYS A 412 -8.74 3.99 -18.52
CA LYS A 412 -7.61 4.87 -18.26
C LYS A 412 -7.42 4.99 -16.75
N SER A 413 -6.20 5.29 -16.35
CA SER A 413 -5.82 5.51 -14.97
C SER A 413 -5.23 6.90 -14.78
N VAL A 414 -5.06 7.31 -13.53
CA VAL A 414 -4.26 8.50 -13.18
C VAL A 414 -2.87 8.35 -13.79
N VAL A 415 -2.33 9.44 -14.34
CA VAL A 415 -0.96 9.45 -14.85
C VAL A 415 0.00 9.37 -13.66
N PRO A 416 0.79 8.30 -13.52
CA PRO A 416 1.74 8.21 -12.43
C PRO A 416 2.88 9.21 -12.60
N PRO A 417 3.56 9.62 -11.50
CA PRO A 417 4.69 10.51 -11.55
C PRO A 417 5.77 10.01 -12.53
N PRO A 418 6.21 10.82 -13.51
CA PRO A 418 7.25 10.40 -14.45
C PRO A 418 8.60 10.26 -13.76
N LYS A 419 9.52 9.53 -14.39
CA LYS A 419 10.92 9.42 -13.96
C LYS A 419 11.70 10.56 -14.60
N ILE A 420 12.06 11.59 -13.83
CA ILE A 420 12.92 12.66 -14.28
C ILE A 420 14.37 12.18 -14.32
N ALA A 421 15.08 12.50 -15.40
CA ALA A 421 16.47 12.10 -15.55
C ALA A 421 17.40 13.02 -14.74
N PRO A 422 18.49 12.47 -14.16
CA PRO A 422 19.50 13.27 -13.48
C PRO A 422 20.06 14.39 -14.39
N MET A 423 20.24 15.58 -13.83
CA MET A 423 20.76 16.75 -14.53
C MET A 423 22.20 17.04 -14.11
N ASP A 424 23.05 17.36 -15.09
CA ASP A 424 24.39 17.87 -14.84
C ASP A 424 24.36 19.39 -14.59
N SER A 425 25.41 19.91 -13.92
CA SER A 425 25.55 21.35 -13.75
C SER A 425 25.68 22.07 -15.10
N SER A 426 25.13 23.27 -15.21
CA SER A 426 25.25 24.12 -16.40
C SER A 426 26.19 25.29 -16.14
N ASN A 427 27.14 25.52 -17.05
CA ASN A 427 28.02 26.68 -17.02
C ASN A 427 27.59 27.78 -18.00
N THR A 428 26.53 27.57 -18.77
CA THR A 428 26.00 28.52 -19.77
C THR A 428 24.66 29.10 -19.37
N GLY A 429 24.03 28.59 -18.30
CA GLY A 429 22.64 28.91 -17.97
C GLY A 429 21.62 28.20 -18.87
N ASN A 430 22.09 27.31 -19.76
CA ASN A 430 21.24 26.52 -20.64
C ASN A 430 21.35 25.05 -20.26
N TYR A 431 20.21 24.36 -20.15
CA TYR A 431 20.15 22.95 -19.84
C TYR A 431 18.85 22.31 -20.33
N THR A 432 18.86 21.01 -20.46
CA THR A 432 17.70 20.22 -20.84
C THR A 432 17.20 19.43 -19.64
N VAL A 433 15.92 19.57 -19.34
CA VAL A 433 15.22 18.67 -18.41
C VAL A 433 14.58 17.58 -19.25
N SER A 434 14.88 16.32 -18.94
CA SER A 434 14.30 15.17 -19.64
C SER A 434 13.69 14.19 -18.66
N TRP A 435 12.69 13.45 -19.12
CA TRP A 435 11.98 12.47 -18.31
C TRP A 435 11.46 11.34 -19.17
N SER A 436 11.00 10.28 -18.51
CA SER A 436 10.27 9.19 -19.15
C SER A 436 8.96 8.94 -18.40
N PRO A 437 7.92 8.44 -19.07
CA PRO A 437 6.75 7.92 -18.38
C PRO A 437 7.16 6.92 -17.31
N ALA A 438 6.39 6.81 -16.24
CA ALA A 438 6.63 5.83 -15.19
C ALA A 438 6.59 4.39 -15.74
N ARG A 439 5.72 4.17 -16.73
CA ARG A 439 5.57 2.93 -17.48
C ARG A 439 5.66 3.19 -18.98
N PRO A 440 6.43 2.41 -19.73
CA PRO A 440 6.53 2.52 -21.18
C PRO A 440 5.28 1.97 -21.89
N GLU A 441 4.54 1.06 -21.22
CA GLU A 441 3.35 0.38 -21.72
C GLU A 441 2.06 1.12 -21.29
N GLY A 442 0.96 0.84 -21.96
CA GLY A 442 -0.36 1.32 -21.58
C GLY A 442 -0.67 2.75 -21.97
N ASN A 443 -1.57 3.39 -21.25
CA ASN A 443 -2.06 4.74 -21.53
C ASN A 443 -0.99 5.80 -21.26
N GLN A 444 -0.34 6.30 -22.31
CA GLN A 444 0.66 7.36 -22.19
C GLN A 444 -0.01 8.70 -21.85
N PRO A 445 0.68 9.60 -21.13
CA PRO A 445 0.23 10.96 -20.92
C PRO A 445 0.06 11.70 -22.24
N GLU A 446 -0.98 12.53 -22.32
CA GLU A 446 -1.29 13.33 -23.51
C GLU A 446 -0.42 14.59 -23.57
N MET A 447 -0.01 15.11 -22.40
CA MET A 447 0.91 16.23 -22.24
C MET A 447 1.54 16.27 -20.85
N TRP A 448 2.56 17.12 -20.70
CA TRP A 448 3.33 17.30 -19.49
C TRP A 448 3.36 18.77 -19.05
N GLU A 449 3.56 18.98 -17.74
CA GLU A 449 3.86 20.28 -17.14
C GLU A 449 5.18 20.19 -16.38
N LEU A 450 6.08 21.15 -16.68
CA LEU A 450 7.35 21.31 -16.00
C LEU A 450 7.28 22.49 -15.03
N GLN A 451 7.59 22.22 -13.76
CA GLN A 451 7.75 23.23 -12.71
C GLN A 451 9.19 23.36 -12.30
N GLU A 452 9.63 24.60 -12.10
CA GLU A 452 10.94 24.94 -11.53
C GLU A 452 10.77 25.62 -10.17
N LEU A 453 11.62 25.27 -9.23
CA LEU A 453 11.68 25.77 -7.87
C LEU A 453 13.11 26.27 -7.55
N SER A 454 13.21 27.31 -6.74
CA SER A 454 14.54 27.79 -6.27
C SER A 454 14.45 28.42 -4.87
N ASP A 455 15.60 28.79 -4.30
CA ASP A 455 15.72 29.37 -2.98
C ASP A 455 15.15 28.45 -1.88
N TYR A 456 15.64 27.20 -1.90
CA TYR A 456 15.24 26.17 -0.93
C TYR A 456 15.71 26.49 0.50
N SER A 457 14.82 26.30 1.45
CA SER A 457 15.13 26.29 2.88
C SER A 457 14.24 25.29 3.63
N ALA A 458 14.70 24.89 4.81
CA ALA A 458 13.87 24.18 5.78
C ALA A 458 13.62 25.12 6.97
N ILE A 459 12.36 25.28 7.29
CA ILE A 459 11.95 26.23 8.35
C ILE A 459 11.21 25.51 9.48
N GLU A 460 11.15 26.14 10.64
CA GLU A 460 10.21 25.80 11.69
C GLU A 460 8.87 26.47 11.40
N GLU A 461 7.81 25.69 11.41
CA GLU A 461 6.44 26.15 11.13
C GLU A 461 5.64 26.26 12.42
N ASN A 462 5.37 27.47 12.83
CA ASN A 462 4.57 27.80 14.01
C ASN A 462 3.11 28.12 13.69
N LEU A 463 2.69 27.98 12.42
CA LEU A 463 1.33 28.16 11.95
C LEU A 463 0.71 29.55 12.14
N GLU A 464 1.50 30.57 12.48
CA GLU A 464 1.06 31.96 12.69
C GLU A 464 1.05 32.79 11.39
N GLY A 465 1.40 32.17 10.27
CA GLY A 465 1.54 32.83 8.98
C GLY A 465 0.77 32.15 7.84
N ILE A 466 1.33 32.26 6.63
CA ILE A 466 0.77 31.69 5.42
C ILE A 466 1.00 30.16 5.41
N THR A 467 -0.05 29.39 5.15
CA THR A 467 -0.04 27.92 5.15
C THR A 467 0.12 27.29 3.75
N ASN A 468 0.54 28.06 2.73
CA ASN A 468 0.74 27.54 1.36
C ASN A 468 1.85 26.47 1.25
N ARG A 469 2.60 26.26 2.32
CA ARG A 469 3.58 25.17 2.45
C ARG A 469 2.93 23.82 2.72
N TRP A 470 1.63 23.82 2.99
CA TRP A 470 0.84 22.64 3.30
C TRP A 470 -0.32 22.45 2.34
N THR A 471 -0.56 21.21 1.96
CA THR A 471 -1.79 20.76 1.29
C THR A 471 -2.67 20.13 2.35
N LEU A 472 -3.86 20.70 2.55
CA LEU A 472 -4.79 20.29 3.58
C LEU A 472 -5.94 19.47 2.96
N GLY A 473 -6.11 18.25 3.44
CA GLY A 473 -7.27 17.42 3.17
C GLY A 473 -8.08 17.25 4.45
N GLY A 474 -8.95 18.21 4.73
CA GLY A 474 -9.80 18.22 5.93
C GLY A 474 -9.19 18.80 7.20
N PHE A 475 -7.85 18.92 7.31
CA PHE A 475 -7.24 19.73 8.37
C PHE A 475 -7.49 21.21 8.14
N ALA A 476 -7.55 21.97 9.24
CA ALA A 476 -7.71 23.42 9.20
C ALA A 476 -6.85 24.09 10.28
N LEU A 477 -6.58 25.38 10.13
CA LEU A 477 -6.05 26.20 11.24
C LEU A 477 -7.12 26.35 12.31
N SER A 478 -6.70 26.23 13.56
CA SER A 478 -7.56 26.36 14.74
C SER A 478 -6.90 27.22 15.79
N THR A 479 -7.71 28.00 16.49
CA THR A 479 -7.35 28.76 17.68
C THR A 479 -7.85 28.11 18.97
N THR A 480 -8.46 26.95 18.89
CA THR A 480 -9.04 26.25 20.05
C THR A 480 -7.97 25.68 20.96
N GLN A 481 -6.93 25.12 20.37
CA GLN A 481 -5.74 24.61 21.05
C GLN A 481 -4.52 25.06 20.27
N SER A 482 -3.47 25.57 20.92
CA SER A 482 -2.17 25.87 20.32
C SER A 482 -1.05 25.62 21.34
N HIS A 483 0.11 25.19 20.86
CA HIS A 483 1.32 25.09 21.71
C HIS A 483 2.06 26.42 21.74
N SER A 484 2.29 27.01 20.57
CA SER A 484 2.88 28.34 20.42
C SER A 484 1.83 29.35 19.94
N SER A 485 1.97 30.58 20.38
CA SER A 485 1.13 31.75 20.02
C SER A 485 -0.38 31.47 19.97
N SER A 486 -1.01 31.44 18.79
CA SER A 486 -2.47 31.42 18.71
C SER A 486 -3.07 30.36 17.80
N HIS A 487 -2.28 29.72 16.94
CA HIS A 487 -2.78 28.75 15.96
C HIS A 487 -2.07 27.39 16.02
N SER A 488 -2.80 26.36 15.67
CA SER A 488 -2.27 25.02 15.35
C SER A 488 -3.06 24.40 14.19
N PHE A 489 -2.59 23.33 13.62
CA PHE A 489 -3.42 22.48 12.74
C PHE A 489 -4.35 21.61 13.56
N PHE A 490 -5.60 21.53 13.11
CA PHE A 490 -6.66 20.72 13.69
C PHE A 490 -7.21 19.73 12.66
N SER A 491 -7.31 18.48 13.05
CA SER A 491 -7.79 17.39 12.18
C SER A 491 -9.29 17.42 11.86
N GLY A 492 -10.08 18.19 12.59
CA GLY A 492 -11.51 17.95 12.70
C GLY A 492 -11.83 16.93 13.79
N SER A 493 -13.12 16.82 14.14
CA SER A 493 -13.64 15.92 15.18
C SER A 493 -14.93 15.21 14.75
N ALA A 494 -15.15 15.06 13.42
CA ALA A 494 -16.31 14.33 12.90
C ALA A 494 -16.04 12.83 12.84
N ASN A 495 -17.10 12.02 12.81
CA ASN A 495 -17.02 10.60 12.53
C ASN A 495 -16.64 10.34 11.06
N ASN A 496 -16.04 9.19 10.79
CA ASN A 496 -15.70 8.70 9.46
C ASN A 496 -14.81 9.68 8.66
N ILE A 497 -13.85 10.35 9.32
CA ILE A 497 -12.89 11.19 8.63
C ILE A 497 -11.59 10.43 8.36
N SER A 498 -10.94 10.76 7.25
CA SER A 498 -9.54 10.44 6.94
C SER A 498 -8.86 11.74 6.50
N ASN A 499 -8.71 12.65 7.45
CA ASN A 499 -8.20 14.00 7.22
C ASN A 499 -6.69 14.04 7.35
N TYR A 500 -6.05 14.91 6.55
CA TYR A 500 -4.59 15.05 6.57
C TYR A 500 -4.13 16.50 6.36
N ALA A 501 -2.90 16.77 6.84
CA ALA A 501 -2.07 17.91 6.45
C ALA A 501 -0.72 17.36 5.95
N ARG A 502 -0.34 17.64 4.70
CA ARG A 502 0.93 17.22 4.11
C ARG A 502 1.72 18.38 3.55
N THR A 503 3.05 18.28 3.54
CA THR A 503 3.90 19.29 2.90
C THR A 503 3.61 19.39 1.40
N THR A 504 3.51 20.60 0.87
CA THR A 504 3.28 20.85 -0.57
C THR A 504 4.52 20.55 -1.40
N TYR A 505 5.69 20.73 -0.78
CA TYR A 505 6.99 20.45 -1.38
C TYR A 505 7.69 19.35 -0.62
N PRO A 506 8.57 18.59 -1.27
CA PRO A 506 9.36 17.60 -0.56
C PRO A 506 10.50 18.23 0.23
N TYR A 507 10.79 17.66 1.38
CA TYR A 507 11.97 17.94 2.18
C TYR A 507 13.17 17.14 1.68
N LEU A 508 14.33 17.78 1.57
CA LEU A 508 15.57 17.15 1.14
C LEU A 508 16.30 16.60 2.37
N ALA A 509 15.94 15.38 2.79
CA ALA A 509 16.43 14.79 4.03
C ALA A 509 17.96 14.60 4.04
N GLN A 510 18.62 15.00 5.14
CA GLN A 510 20.06 14.86 5.33
C GLN A 510 20.35 13.85 6.46
N PRO A 511 21.55 13.27 6.50
CA PRO A 511 21.97 12.43 7.62
C PRO A 511 21.86 13.17 8.96
N GLY A 512 21.27 12.52 9.95
CA GLY A 512 21.06 13.08 11.28
C GLY A 512 19.80 13.93 11.44
N ASP A 513 19.03 14.16 10.38
CA ASP A 513 17.79 14.91 10.44
C ASP A 513 16.71 14.17 11.24
N SER A 514 15.82 14.96 11.81
CA SER A 514 14.65 14.46 12.56
C SER A 514 13.44 15.34 12.32
N LEU A 515 12.27 14.71 12.13
CA LEU A 515 10.99 15.40 12.22
C LEU A 515 10.66 15.66 13.69
N THR A 516 10.46 16.90 14.06
CA THR A 516 10.01 17.30 15.41
C THR A 516 8.73 18.12 15.30
N PHE A 517 7.83 17.92 16.26
CA PHE A 517 6.59 18.70 16.36
C PHE A 517 5.99 18.56 17.76
N TRP A 518 5.03 19.42 18.08
CA TRP A 518 4.18 19.25 19.22
C TRP A 518 2.81 18.76 18.79
N CYS A 519 2.22 17.84 19.55
CA CYS A 519 0.87 17.37 19.32
C CYS A 519 0.05 17.31 20.61
N TRP A 520 -1.23 17.55 20.45
CA TRP A 520 -2.26 17.35 21.46
C TRP A 520 -3.39 16.54 20.85
N TYR A 521 -3.93 15.56 21.57
CA TYR A 521 -5.03 14.75 21.06
C TYR A 521 -5.97 14.27 22.18
N ASN A 522 -7.23 14.17 21.82
CA ASN A 522 -8.28 13.46 22.54
C ASN A 522 -9.10 12.70 21.50
N LEU A 523 -8.86 11.40 21.40
CA LEU A 523 -9.39 10.47 20.38
C LEU A 523 -10.06 9.30 21.10
N GLU A 524 -11.00 8.62 20.47
CA GLU A 524 -11.54 7.39 21.04
C GLU A 524 -10.44 6.33 21.11
N ASN A 525 -10.24 5.77 22.32
CA ASN A 525 -9.13 4.88 22.57
C ASN A 525 -9.24 3.58 21.75
N ASN A 526 -8.21 3.28 20.95
CA ASN A 526 -8.09 2.16 20.03
C ASN A 526 -9.02 2.18 18.79
N TYR A 527 -9.90 3.13 18.66
CA TYR A 527 -10.81 3.27 17.52
C TYR A 527 -10.42 4.44 16.62
N ASP A 528 -10.33 5.63 17.21
CA ASP A 528 -9.79 6.78 16.49
C ASP A 528 -8.27 6.83 16.60
N VAL A 529 -7.61 7.17 15.50
CA VAL A 529 -6.14 7.19 15.46
C VAL A 529 -5.61 8.39 14.68
N ALA A 530 -4.49 8.93 15.15
CA ALA A 530 -3.69 9.85 14.36
C ALA A 530 -2.27 9.31 14.16
N VAL A 531 -1.60 9.73 13.09
CA VAL A 531 -0.26 9.27 12.70
C VAL A 531 0.57 10.39 12.10
N ALA A 532 1.90 10.28 12.22
CA ALA A 532 2.88 11.05 11.47
C ALA A 532 3.54 10.12 10.45
N GLU A 533 3.64 10.54 9.20
CA GLU A 533 4.02 9.69 8.07
C GLU A 533 4.99 10.38 7.13
N VAL A 534 5.78 9.57 6.41
CA VAL A 534 6.73 9.99 5.36
C VAL A 534 6.42 9.27 4.07
N SER A 535 6.50 10.00 2.95
CA SER A 535 6.40 9.42 1.60
C SER A 535 7.50 9.97 0.70
N THR A 536 7.98 9.17 -0.25
CA THR A 536 8.89 9.61 -1.31
C THR A 536 8.18 9.93 -2.63
N ASP A 537 6.90 9.54 -2.75
CA ASP A 537 6.15 9.56 -4.02
C ASP A 537 4.70 10.06 -3.88
N LEU A 538 4.28 10.46 -2.67
CA LEU A 538 2.91 10.86 -2.32
C LEU A 538 1.88 9.74 -2.41
N LYS A 539 2.30 8.51 -2.67
CA LYS A 539 1.43 7.35 -2.87
C LYS A 539 1.54 6.36 -1.70
N GLU A 540 2.77 5.95 -1.40
CA GLU A 540 3.02 5.11 -0.24
C GLU A 540 3.51 5.95 0.92
N TRP A 541 2.85 5.79 2.07
CA TRP A 541 3.16 6.48 3.29
C TRP A 541 3.65 5.52 4.36
N ILE A 542 4.79 5.83 4.95
CA ILE A 542 5.40 5.02 6.00
C ILE A 542 5.19 5.74 7.33
N GLN A 543 4.49 5.08 8.22
CA GLN A 543 4.24 5.57 9.57
C GLN A 543 5.53 5.62 10.37
N LEU A 544 5.77 6.73 11.08
CA LEU A 544 7.03 6.99 11.81
C LEU A 544 7.04 6.40 13.22
N ASP A 545 5.88 6.21 13.85
CA ASP A 545 5.74 5.73 15.24
C ASP A 545 4.43 4.95 15.41
N ASN A 546 4.17 4.50 16.63
CA ASN A 546 2.87 3.99 17.00
C ASN A 546 1.79 5.05 16.82
N ARG A 547 0.56 4.61 16.60
CA ARG A 547 -0.59 5.50 16.47
C ARG A 547 -0.84 6.29 17.74
N TYR A 548 -1.27 7.53 17.59
CA TYR A 548 -1.82 8.34 18.65
C TYR A 548 -3.29 7.99 18.80
N THR A 549 -3.69 7.54 19.98
CA THR A 549 -5.06 7.18 20.33
C THR A 549 -5.29 7.45 21.81
N GLY A 550 -6.53 7.59 22.26
CA GLY A 550 -6.86 7.98 23.64
C GLY A 550 -6.61 9.48 23.88
N ASN A 551 -6.12 9.86 25.06
CA ASN A 551 -5.94 11.25 25.47
C ASN A 551 -4.49 11.54 25.85
N SER A 552 -3.88 12.57 25.23
CA SER A 552 -2.50 13.00 25.52
C SER A 552 -2.33 13.69 26.87
N SER A 553 -3.44 14.14 27.50
CA SER A 553 -3.44 14.91 28.77
C SER A 553 -2.62 16.20 28.72
N GLY A 554 -2.27 16.69 27.54
CA GLY A 554 -1.48 17.89 27.30
C GLY A 554 -0.69 17.84 26.01
N TRP A 555 0.03 18.91 25.69
CA TRP A 555 0.92 18.96 24.54
C TRP A 555 2.16 18.08 24.76
N LEU A 556 2.44 17.22 23.79
CA LEU A 556 3.58 16.30 23.78
C LEU A 556 4.52 16.64 22.64
N ARG A 557 5.80 16.82 22.96
CA ARG A 557 6.84 16.93 21.93
C ARG A 557 7.19 15.57 21.38
N LYS A 558 7.19 15.44 20.04
CA LYS A 558 7.62 14.26 19.31
C LYS A 558 8.88 14.54 18.50
N ALA A 559 9.71 13.51 18.33
CA ALA A 559 10.92 13.58 17.51
C ALA A 559 11.19 12.21 16.88
N TYR A 560 11.27 12.15 15.56
CA TYR A 560 11.48 10.92 14.79
C TYR A 560 12.64 11.08 13.83
N SER A 561 13.59 10.15 13.87
CA SER A 561 14.74 10.14 12.97
C SER A 561 14.29 9.97 11.52
N LEU A 562 14.86 10.81 10.64
CA LEU A 562 14.69 10.72 9.19
C LEU A 562 15.88 10.02 8.50
N GLU A 563 16.77 9.37 9.26
CA GLU A 563 18.01 8.74 8.77
C GLU A 563 17.75 7.71 7.64
N ASN A 564 16.63 6.97 7.70
CA ASN A 564 16.25 6.00 6.67
C ASN A 564 15.96 6.64 5.29
N TRP A 565 15.76 7.94 5.27
CA TRP A 565 15.50 8.72 4.06
C TRP A 565 16.63 9.69 3.72
N ALA A 566 17.77 9.62 4.40
CA ALA A 566 18.90 10.50 4.14
C ALA A 566 19.31 10.46 2.65
N GLY A 567 19.42 11.63 2.04
CA GLY A 567 19.71 11.81 0.61
C GLY A 567 18.49 11.65 -0.31
N LYS A 568 17.28 11.50 0.22
CA LYS A 568 16.03 11.41 -0.55
C LYS A 568 15.19 12.68 -0.39
N SER A 569 14.37 12.95 -1.39
CA SER A 569 13.26 13.90 -1.31
C SER A 569 12.07 13.21 -0.65
N ILE A 570 11.53 13.78 0.42
CA ILE A 570 10.43 13.20 1.18
C ILE A 570 9.33 14.22 1.45
N TYR A 571 8.10 13.76 1.47
CA TYR A 571 6.95 14.51 1.96
C TYR A 571 6.62 14.08 3.38
N LEU A 572 6.18 15.02 4.20
CA LEU A 572 5.74 14.79 5.57
C LEU A 572 4.22 14.95 5.64
N ARG A 573 3.54 14.07 6.36
CA ARG A 573 2.08 14.10 6.54
C ARG A 573 1.71 13.81 7.98
N PHE A 574 0.72 14.55 8.49
CA PHE A 574 -0.07 14.19 9.64
C PHE A 574 -1.45 13.76 9.17
N ARG A 575 -1.96 12.66 9.68
CA ARG A 575 -3.28 12.15 9.33
C ARG A 575 -4.05 11.76 10.58
N CYS A 576 -5.37 12.00 10.58
CA CYS A 576 -6.29 11.57 11.62
C CYS A 576 -7.44 10.80 10.96
N MET A 577 -7.74 9.63 11.50
CA MET A 577 -8.78 8.72 11.04
C MET A 577 -9.71 8.41 12.21
N THR A 578 -11.01 8.55 11.98
CA THR A 578 -12.04 8.25 12.99
C THR A 578 -13.06 7.27 12.43
N ASP A 579 -13.65 6.46 13.32
CA ASP A 579 -14.78 5.62 13.00
C ASP A 579 -16.13 6.36 13.17
N ASP A 580 -17.26 5.65 13.23
CA ASP A 580 -18.60 6.22 13.45
C ASP A 580 -19.03 6.22 14.93
N GLY A 581 -18.09 5.93 15.84
CA GLY A 581 -18.33 5.74 17.27
C GLY A 581 -18.40 7.03 18.08
N VAL A 582 -17.52 7.19 19.04
CA VAL A 582 -17.58 8.24 20.05
C VAL A 582 -16.80 9.47 19.62
N LEU A 583 -17.47 10.56 19.31
CA LEU A 583 -16.83 11.85 19.01
C LEU A 583 -15.97 12.35 20.19
N ARG A 584 -14.74 12.75 19.87
CA ARG A 584 -13.78 13.39 20.78
C ARG A 584 -13.27 14.70 20.17
N ASP A 585 -12.32 15.35 20.87
CA ASP A 585 -11.83 16.68 20.48
C ASP A 585 -10.88 16.67 19.26
N GLY A 586 -10.44 15.49 18.80
CA GLY A 586 -9.58 15.32 17.62
C GLY A 586 -8.09 15.44 17.91
N PHE A 587 -7.31 15.75 16.87
CA PHE A 587 -5.84 15.80 16.88
C PHE A 587 -5.35 17.18 16.45
N TYR A 588 -4.39 17.74 17.19
CA TYR A 588 -3.77 19.04 16.95
C TYR A 588 -2.27 18.89 16.79
N VAL A 589 -1.67 19.64 15.86
CA VAL A 589 -0.22 19.66 15.60
C VAL A 589 0.27 21.09 15.49
N ASP A 590 1.45 21.38 16.07
CA ASP A 590 2.05 22.71 16.12
C ASP A 590 3.59 22.61 16.15
N ASP A 591 4.29 23.74 15.90
CA ASP A 591 5.75 23.89 15.95
C ASP A 591 6.48 22.75 15.22
N ILE A 592 6.24 22.65 13.91
CA ILE A 592 6.70 21.55 13.06
C ILE A 592 8.05 21.89 12.41
N TYR A 593 9.05 21.01 12.54
CA TYR A 593 10.35 21.11 11.86
C TYR A 593 10.83 19.73 11.40
N PRO A 594 11.40 19.60 10.18
CA PRO A 594 11.58 20.61 9.14
C PRO A 594 10.34 20.75 8.24
N VAL A 595 10.03 21.98 7.83
CA VAL A 595 9.03 22.21 6.79
C VAL A 595 9.74 22.77 5.55
N PRO A 596 9.64 22.09 4.38
CA PRO A 596 10.30 22.52 3.17
C PRO A 596 9.65 23.80 2.59
N TYR A 597 10.49 24.70 2.15
CA TYR A 597 10.07 25.95 1.55
C TYR A 597 10.95 26.33 0.36
N PHE A 598 10.30 26.72 -0.74
CA PHE A 598 10.93 27.31 -1.91
C PHE A 598 10.39 28.72 -2.07
N ASN A 599 11.26 29.74 -1.99
CA ASN A 599 10.85 31.13 -2.11
C ASN A 599 10.38 31.47 -3.53
N GLN A 600 10.88 30.75 -4.53
CA GLN A 600 10.51 30.90 -5.93
C GLN A 600 9.94 29.59 -6.48
N SER A 601 8.80 29.73 -7.17
CA SER A 601 8.14 28.60 -7.86
C SER A 601 7.50 29.12 -9.15
N ARG A 602 7.80 28.50 -10.29
CA ARG A 602 7.18 28.86 -11.57
C ARG A 602 6.84 27.64 -12.40
N ILE A 603 5.73 27.68 -13.10
CA ILE A 603 5.47 26.75 -14.21
C ILE A 603 6.32 27.25 -15.38
N VAL A 604 7.28 26.43 -15.79
CA VAL A 604 8.18 26.74 -16.92
C VAL A 604 7.43 26.58 -18.23
N ALA A 605 6.72 25.47 -18.36
CA ALA A 605 5.86 25.18 -19.50
C ALA A 605 4.78 24.17 -19.10
N SER A 606 3.62 24.27 -19.71
CA SER A 606 2.51 23.31 -19.68
C SER A 606 2.17 22.91 -21.11
N SER A 607 1.47 21.81 -21.31
CA SER A 607 1.15 21.28 -22.64
C SER A 607 2.38 20.84 -23.46
N ILE A 608 3.42 20.34 -22.77
CA ILE A 608 4.60 19.77 -23.43
C ILE A 608 4.21 18.39 -23.97
N THR A 609 4.44 18.14 -25.25
CA THR A 609 4.17 16.84 -25.89
C THR A 609 5.39 15.94 -25.96
N ASP A 610 6.60 16.52 -25.86
CA ASP A 610 7.87 15.79 -25.82
C ASP A 610 8.19 15.34 -24.40
N THR A 611 9.15 14.45 -24.25
CA THR A 611 9.67 13.99 -22.95
C THR A 611 10.93 14.76 -22.54
N PHE A 612 11.09 15.96 -23.00
CA PHE A 612 12.14 16.90 -22.62
C PHE A 612 11.72 18.35 -22.80
N TYR A 613 12.43 19.25 -22.12
CA TYR A 613 12.27 20.69 -22.30
C TYR A 613 13.62 21.42 -22.13
N ASN A 614 13.92 22.36 -23.00
CA ASN A 614 15.14 23.15 -22.98
C ASN A 614 14.90 24.46 -22.22
N ILE A 615 15.64 24.67 -21.14
CA ILE A 615 15.69 25.91 -20.38
C ILE A 615 16.91 26.71 -20.83
N ALA A 616 16.75 28.01 -21.04
CA ALA A 616 17.84 28.88 -21.50
C ALA A 616 17.90 30.17 -20.70
N GLY A 617 19.11 30.74 -20.58
CA GLY A 617 19.34 32.05 -19.97
C GLY A 617 19.17 32.09 -18.45
N GLN A 618 19.29 30.93 -17.78
CA GLN A 618 19.13 30.83 -16.34
C GLN A 618 20.29 31.48 -15.60
N GLN A 619 20.00 32.21 -14.54
CA GLN A 619 21.00 32.87 -13.71
C GLN A 619 21.78 31.86 -12.85
N VAL A 620 22.92 32.29 -12.31
CA VAL A 620 23.70 31.49 -11.37
C VAL A 620 22.86 31.16 -10.15
N GLY A 621 22.78 29.88 -9.78
CA GLY A 621 21.97 29.44 -8.65
C GLY A 621 21.69 27.94 -8.64
N GLN A 622 21.03 27.51 -7.58
CA GLN A 622 20.53 26.15 -7.43
C GLN A 622 19.06 26.14 -7.81
N TYR A 623 18.72 25.26 -8.74
CA TYR A 623 17.34 25.07 -9.23
C TYR A 623 16.92 23.63 -9.04
N TYR A 624 15.62 23.42 -8.94
CA TYR A 624 14.99 22.11 -8.77
C TYR A 624 13.85 22.02 -9.77
N CYS A 625 13.79 20.91 -10.48
CA CYS A 625 12.76 20.66 -11.48
C CYS A 625 11.92 19.45 -11.10
N ARG A 626 10.62 19.50 -11.41
CA ARG A 626 9.70 18.38 -11.32
C ARG A 626 8.68 18.42 -12.44
N VAL A 627 8.19 17.26 -12.85
CA VAL A 627 7.29 17.09 -13.99
C VAL A 627 6.08 16.29 -13.59
N LYS A 628 4.91 16.63 -14.11
CA LYS A 628 3.70 15.82 -14.00
C LYS A 628 3.05 15.63 -15.37
N GLY A 629 2.30 14.56 -15.52
CA GLY A 629 1.58 14.23 -16.75
C GLY A 629 0.08 14.45 -16.63
N TYR A 630 -0.58 14.57 -17.76
CA TYR A 630 -2.01 14.80 -17.91
C TYR A 630 -2.64 13.79 -18.87
N ASN A 631 -3.86 13.36 -18.57
CA ASN A 631 -4.79 12.80 -19.56
C ASN A 631 -6.20 13.34 -19.34
N THR A 632 -7.02 13.29 -20.39
CA THR A 632 -8.40 13.84 -20.37
C THR A 632 -9.34 13.11 -19.42
N ALA A 633 -9.08 11.86 -19.08
CA ALA A 633 -9.96 11.07 -18.21
C ALA A 633 -9.74 11.40 -16.73
N TRP A 634 -8.50 11.67 -16.33
CA TRP A 634 -8.08 11.78 -14.92
C TRP A 634 -7.41 13.12 -14.58
N ASN A 635 -7.31 14.04 -15.54
CA ASN A 635 -6.63 15.33 -15.38
C ASN A 635 -5.13 15.18 -15.07
N TRP A 636 -4.57 16.07 -14.26
CA TRP A 636 -3.18 16.07 -13.87
C TRP A 636 -2.88 15.00 -12.80
N GLY A 637 -1.85 14.21 -13.04
CA GLY A 637 -1.26 13.35 -12.03
C GLY A 637 -0.35 14.13 -11.07
N ASP A 638 0.32 13.40 -10.18
CA ASP A 638 1.28 13.98 -9.24
C ASP A 638 2.62 14.29 -9.91
N TYR A 639 3.38 15.22 -9.31
CA TYR A 639 4.73 15.53 -9.76
C TYR A 639 5.70 14.40 -9.48
N SER A 640 6.72 14.28 -10.35
CA SER A 640 7.92 13.47 -10.13
C SER A 640 8.63 13.84 -8.82
N THR A 641 9.62 13.04 -8.43
CA THR A 641 10.67 13.48 -7.51
C THR A 641 11.34 14.75 -8.02
N LEU A 642 11.94 15.52 -7.10
CA LEU A 642 12.77 16.68 -7.49
C LEU A 642 14.09 16.19 -8.07
N GLU A 643 14.50 16.81 -9.18
CA GLU A 643 15.87 16.72 -9.69
C GLU A 643 16.49 18.11 -9.64
N ASP A 644 17.71 18.19 -9.13
CA ASP A 644 18.40 19.44 -8.89
C ASP A 644 19.43 19.74 -9.98
N ILE A 645 19.62 21.02 -10.29
CA ILE A 645 20.67 21.51 -11.17
C ILE A 645 21.33 22.75 -10.59
N PHE A 646 22.64 22.81 -10.73
CA PHE A 646 23.42 23.97 -10.34
C PHE A 646 23.93 24.71 -11.58
N VAL A 647 23.54 25.99 -11.71
CA VAL A 647 24.03 26.89 -12.78
C VAL A 647 25.24 27.68 -12.23
N THR A 648 26.41 27.49 -12.86
CA THR A 648 27.68 28.07 -12.40
C THR A 648 28.06 29.38 -13.07
N GLY A 649 27.37 29.85 -14.06
CA GLY A 649 27.71 31.06 -14.84
C GLY A 649 28.92 30.92 -15.75
N THR A 650 28.88 31.57 -16.88
CA THR A 650 30.04 31.72 -17.79
C THR A 650 31.00 32.76 -17.23
N GLY A 651 32.21 32.36 -16.92
CA GLY A 651 33.29 33.31 -16.77
C GLY A 651 33.58 33.98 -18.12
N ILE A 652 33.00 35.16 -18.37
CA ILE A 652 33.32 36.27 -19.28
C ILE A 652 32.00 36.80 -19.90
N SER A 653 31.46 37.88 -19.36
CA SER A 653 30.74 38.86 -20.18
C SER A 653 31.57 40.14 -20.23
N GLU A 654 32.01 40.51 -21.41
CA GLU A 654 32.47 41.87 -21.65
C GLU A 654 31.27 42.83 -21.53
N GLY A 655 31.34 43.71 -20.55
CA GLY A 655 30.68 45.01 -20.54
C GLY A 655 29.23 45.07 -20.08
N CYS A 656 29.04 45.32 -18.78
CA CYS A 656 28.21 46.40 -18.20
C CYS A 656 28.42 46.41 -16.67
N CYS A 657 28.42 47.59 -16.08
CA CYS A 657 28.82 47.88 -14.68
C CYS A 657 28.30 46.94 -13.63
N PRO A 658 29.16 46.56 -12.66
CA PRO A 658 28.75 45.66 -11.58
C PRO A 658 27.97 46.42 -10.52
N ILE A 659 26.75 45.97 -10.21
CA ILE A 659 26.19 46.16 -8.88
C ILE A 659 26.80 45.08 -8.01
N GLU A 660 27.80 45.45 -7.19
CA GLU A 660 28.37 44.56 -6.19
C GLU A 660 27.32 44.18 -5.14
N GLN A 661 26.71 43.02 -5.28
CA GLN A 661 26.20 42.26 -4.16
C GLN A 661 27.20 41.17 -3.84
N GLU A 662 28.08 41.39 -2.88
CA GLU A 662 28.94 40.37 -2.29
C GLU A 662 28.04 39.24 -1.73
N SER A 663 28.02 38.07 -2.39
CA SER A 663 27.42 36.87 -1.80
C SER A 663 28.31 36.42 -0.63
N LYS A 664 27.85 36.59 0.59
CA LYS A 664 28.50 36.11 1.80
C LYS A 664 28.31 34.62 2.07
N LEU A 665 27.76 33.85 1.12
CA LEU A 665 27.28 32.50 1.38
C LEU A 665 28.21 31.45 0.79
N LEU A 666 28.79 30.58 1.66
CA LEU A 666 29.47 29.36 1.25
C LEU A 666 28.43 28.27 0.94
N THR A 667 28.35 27.82 -0.31
CA THR A 667 27.41 26.76 -0.72
C THR A 667 28.16 25.59 -1.33
N PHE A 668 27.92 24.36 -0.82
CA PHE A 668 28.44 23.12 -1.38
C PHE A 668 27.36 22.52 -2.29
N ALA A 669 27.47 22.78 -3.59
CA ALA A 669 26.43 22.39 -4.54
C ALA A 669 26.31 20.86 -4.70
N GLY A 670 27.43 20.15 -4.93
CA GLY A 670 27.33 18.69 -5.07
C GLY A 670 28.60 17.96 -5.46
N LEU A 671 28.43 16.64 -5.61
CA LEU A 671 29.42 15.70 -6.12
C LEU A 671 28.80 14.98 -7.31
N ARG A 672 29.42 15.06 -8.49
CA ARG A 672 28.89 14.41 -9.70
C ARG A 672 30.01 13.81 -10.58
N PRO A 673 29.82 12.54 -11.00
CA PRO A 673 28.81 11.60 -10.55
C PRO A 673 28.99 11.21 -9.07
N ASN A 674 27.89 10.79 -8.42
CA ASN A 674 27.93 10.20 -7.08
C ASN A 674 26.76 9.20 -6.95
N PRO A 675 27.02 7.88 -6.89
CA PRO A 675 28.35 7.22 -6.82
C PRO A 675 29.21 7.40 -8.08
N PHE A 676 30.54 7.24 -7.93
CA PHE A 676 31.48 7.34 -9.03
C PHE A 676 32.52 6.19 -9.02
N THR A 677 33.08 5.87 -10.19
CA THR A 677 34.06 4.79 -10.36
C THR A 677 35.51 5.30 -10.48
N ASN A 678 35.71 6.40 -11.19
CA ASN A 678 37.02 6.94 -11.47
C ASN A 678 37.24 8.33 -10.88
N GLN A 679 36.29 9.24 -11.07
CA GLN A 679 36.41 10.63 -10.62
C GLN A 679 35.00 11.22 -10.33
N THR A 680 34.98 12.26 -9.51
CA THR A 680 33.80 13.08 -9.24
C THR A 680 34.17 14.56 -9.22
N ALA A 681 33.33 15.40 -9.79
CA ALA A 681 33.47 16.84 -9.68
C ALA A 681 32.76 17.33 -8.39
N VAL A 682 33.50 18.10 -7.61
CA VAL A 682 33.01 18.80 -6.42
C VAL A 682 32.64 20.21 -6.84
N THR A 683 31.33 20.56 -6.84
CA THR A 683 30.87 21.88 -7.26
C THR A 683 30.40 22.70 -6.04
N PHE A 684 30.71 24.01 -6.02
CA PHE A 684 30.43 24.89 -4.89
C PHE A 684 30.36 26.35 -5.29
N ILE A 685 29.75 27.19 -4.45
CA ILE A 685 29.88 28.65 -4.47
C ILE A 685 30.66 29.06 -3.23
N ALA A 686 31.61 29.94 -3.41
CA ALA A 686 32.38 30.54 -2.31
C ALA A 686 32.36 32.05 -2.38
N PRO A 687 32.54 32.76 -1.23
CA PRO A 687 32.67 34.21 -1.22
C PRO A 687 33.83 34.67 -2.13
N SER A 688 33.65 35.80 -2.80
CA SER A 688 34.64 36.35 -3.77
C SER A 688 35.98 36.73 -3.15
N LYS A 689 36.05 36.90 -1.83
CA LYS A 689 37.26 37.14 -1.07
C LYS A 689 37.33 36.18 0.12
N GLY A 690 38.12 35.13 -0.01
CA GLY A 690 38.36 34.14 1.03
C GLY A 690 39.22 32.98 0.58
N LYS A 691 39.94 32.32 1.52
CA LYS A 691 40.64 31.08 1.25
C LYS A 691 39.65 29.93 1.28
N VAL A 692 39.43 29.31 0.13
CA VAL A 692 38.54 28.14 0.01
C VAL A 692 39.37 26.88 0.03
N SER A 693 38.92 25.85 0.73
CA SER A 693 39.58 24.55 0.73
C SER A 693 38.53 23.42 0.71
N ILE A 694 38.87 22.33 0.03
CA ILE A 694 38.14 21.08 0.09
C ILE A 694 39.05 20.03 0.71
N GLN A 695 38.58 19.40 1.76
CA GLN A 695 39.23 18.30 2.47
C GLN A 695 38.40 17.03 2.29
N ILE A 696 39.04 15.93 1.92
CA ILE A 696 38.37 14.65 1.71
C ILE A 696 38.84 13.68 2.79
N TYR A 697 37.89 13.06 3.46
CA TYR A 697 38.11 12.12 4.54
C TYR A 697 37.52 10.74 4.19
N ASP A 698 38.15 9.67 4.64
CA ASP A 698 37.58 8.33 4.58
C ASP A 698 36.49 8.11 5.68
N ALA A 699 35.88 6.94 5.69
CA ALA A 699 34.83 6.58 6.66
C ALA A 699 35.30 6.55 8.12
N LEU A 700 36.62 6.49 8.36
CA LEU A 700 37.24 6.52 9.70
C LEU A 700 37.67 7.94 10.11
N GLY A 701 37.38 8.95 9.28
CA GLY A 701 37.75 10.34 9.55
C GLY A 701 39.22 10.69 9.24
N LYS A 702 39.98 9.81 8.58
CA LYS A 702 41.31 10.06 8.13
C LYS A 702 41.30 10.97 6.91
N ASN A 703 42.07 12.06 6.92
CA ASN A 703 42.23 12.94 5.76
C ASN A 703 42.94 12.21 4.61
N VAL A 704 42.31 12.18 3.43
CA VAL A 704 42.75 11.48 2.23
C VAL A 704 43.39 12.45 1.22
N ARG A 705 42.75 13.60 1.00
CA ARG A 705 43.14 14.59 0.01
C ARG A 705 42.73 16.00 0.43
N ASN A 706 43.53 16.99 0.09
CA ASN A 706 43.23 18.40 0.30
C ASN A 706 43.40 19.15 -1.02
N PHE A 707 42.48 20.06 -1.30
CA PHE A 707 42.56 21.03 -2.38
C PHE A 707 42.51 22.43 -1.78
N ALA A 708 43.56 23.23 -2.04
CA ALA A 708 43.53 24.66 -1.78
C ALA A 708 43.06 25.36 -3.07
N ILE A 709 42.00 26.14 -2.98
CA ILE A 709 41.38 26.77 -4.15
C ILE A 709 41.75 28.25 -4.13
N ASN A 710 42.44 28.67 -5.19
CA ASN A 710 42.82 30.07 -5.37
C ASN A 710 42.11 30.62 -6.62
N GLY A 711 41.49 31.77 -6.50
CA GLY A 711 40.77 32.44 -7.58
C GLY A 711 39.28 32.00 -7.70
N ASN A 712 38.60 32.47 -8.73
CA ASN A 712 37.20 32.22 -9.00
C ASN A 712 36.97 30.80 -9.61
N VAL A 713 37.27 29.75 -8.83
CA VAL A 713 37.06 28.37 -9.24
C VAL A 713 35.86 27.85 -8.44
N ASN A 714 34.86 27.34 -9.14
CA ASN A 714 33.61 26.83 -8.56
C ASN A 714 33.47 25.30 -8.62
N SER A 715 34.54 24.61 -9.12
CA SER A 715 34.57 23.15 -9.19
C SER A 715 35.96 22.60 -9.08
N VAL A 716 36.12 21.46 -8.40
CA VAL A 716 37.37 20.68 -8.32
C VAL A 716 37.07 19.23 -8.57
N THR A 717 37.88 18.57 -9.41
CA THR A 717 37.70 17.13 -9.67
C THR A 717 38.63 16.31 -8.78
N TRP A 718 38.06 15.32 -8.08
CA TRP A 718 38.80 14.29 -7.37
C TRP A 718 38.80 12.98 -8.16
N ASP A 719 39.98 12.48 -8.45
CA ASP A 719 40.25 11.25 -9.23
C ASP A 719 40.30 9.98 -8.37
N GLY A 720 39.90 10.06 -7.12
CA GLY A 720 39.93 8.94 -6.18
C GLY A 720 41.35 8.54 -5.77
N ARG A 721 42.28 9.50 -5.73
CA ARG A 721 43.66 9.28 -5.24
C ARG A 721 43.90 10.07 -3.96
N ASP A 722 44.75 9.51 -3.10
CA ASP A 722 45.24 10.18 -1.89
C ASP A 722 46.28 11.28 -2.19
N ALA A 723 46.80 11.92 -1.14
CA ALA A 723 47.83 12.95 -1.27
C ALA A 723 49.14 12.45 -1.86
N LEU A 724 49.40 11.15 -1.85
CA LEU A 724 50.58 10.50 -2.41
C LEU A 724 50.34 10.00 -3.85
N GLY A 725 49.17 10.24 -4.43
CA GLY A 725 48.78 9.81 -5.76
C GLY A 725 48.38 8.34 -5.86
N LYS A 726 48.22 7.62 -4.73
CA LYS A 726 47.78 6.22 -4.67
C LYS A 726 46.26 6.16 -4.70
N PHE A 727 45.72 5.24 -5.47
CA PHE A 727 44.26 4.99 -5.46
C PHE A 727 43.78 4.53 -4.10
N VAL A 728 42.67 5.13 -3.64
CA VAL A 728 42.02 4.72 -2.41
C VAL A 728 40.98 3.62 -2.69
N SER A 729 40.58 2.86 -1.68
CA SER A 729 39.62 1.75 -1.78
C SER A 729 38.20 2.23 -2.10
N SER A 730 37.34 1.34 -2.64
CA SER A 730 35.92 1.57 -2.71
C SER A 730 35.36 1.83 -1.31
N GLY A 731 34.45 2.79 -1.17
CA GLY A 731 33.90 3.17 0.12
C GLY A 731 33.24 4.53 0.13
N VAL A 732 32.86 4.95 1.32
CA VAL A 732 32.27 6.26 1.62
C VAL A 732 33.37 7.25 1.94
N TYR A 733 33.28 8.43 1.35
CA TYR A 733 34.20 9.56 1.57
C TYR A 733 33.41 10.82 1.92
N TRP A 734 33.96 11.62 2.84
CA TRP A 734 33.38 12.88 3.28
C TRP A 734 34.16 14.04 2.70
N PHE A 735 33.46 14.94 2.00
CA PHE A 735 34.02 16.11 1.37
C PHE A 735 33.64 17.33 2.20
N LYS A 736 34.63 17.95 2.85
CA LYS A 736 34.44 19.16 3.65
C LYS A 736 34.92 20.37 2.86
N LEU A 737 33.98 21.21 2.46
CA LEU A 737 34.25 22.53 1.89
C LEU A 737 34.35 23.55 3.03
N SER A 738 35.41 24.39 3.04
CA SER A 738 35.59 25.41 4.10
C SER A 738 36.03 26.73 3.49
N SER A 739 35.52 27.85 4.01
CA SER A 739 35.92 29.23 3.71
C SER A 739 35.64 30.13 4.90
N ASP A 740 36.63 30.89 5.34
CA ASP A 740 36.55 31.95 6.35
C ASP A 740 35.68 31.61 7.62
N GLY A 741 35.92 30.43 8.20
CA GLY A 741 35.25 29.95 9.40
C GLY A 741 33.91 29.22 9.16
N ALA A 742 33.35 29.28 7.96
CA ALA A 742 32.21 28.46 7.55
C ALA A 742 32.66 27.13 6.94
N SER A 743 31.92 26.07 7.16
CA SER A 743 32.15 24.77 6.48
C SER A 743 30.85 24.07 6.15
N LYS A 744 30.88 23.31 5.05
CA LYS A 744 29.80 22.43 4.59
C LYS A 744 30.39 21.06 4.26
N ILE A 745 29.65 19.98 4.51
CA ILE A 745 30.11 18.61 4.30
C ILE A 745 29.10 17.88 3.42
N LYS A 746 29.62 17.14 2.42
CA LYS A 746 28.82 16.19 1.62
C LYS A 746 29.52 14.84 1.52
N ARG A 747 28.71 13.79 1.35
CA ARG A 747 29.14 12.40 1.22
C ARG A 747 29.28 12.01 -0.24
N GLY A 748 30.39 11.37 -0.60
CA GLY A 748 30.61 10.72 -1.89
C GLY A 748 30.79 9.21 -1.73
N ILE A 749 30.41 8.45 -2.73
CA ILE A 749 30.57 6.99 -2.77
C ILE A 749 31.44 6.62 -3.96
N LEU A 750 32.62 6.03 -3.69
CA LEU A 750 33.52 5.50 -4.70
C LEU A 750 33.30 4.00 -4.86
N LEU A 751 32.99 3.56 -6.10
CA LEU A 751 32.76 2.17 -6.47
C LEU A 751 33.81 1.76 -7.51
N ARG A 752 34.96 1.25 -7.11
CA ARG A 752 35.94 0.68 -8.02
C ARG A 752 35.70 -0.81 -8.22
N LYS A 753 35.80 -1.27 -9.45
CA LYS A 753 35.82 -2.69 -9.80
C LYS A 753 37.14 -3.33 -9.44
#